data_60938dfdb43d83b2cf4dfdcf7cd9f219
#
_entry.id   60938dfdb43d83b2cf4dfdcf7cd9f219
#
_cell.length_a   1.000
_cell.length_b   1.000
_cell.length_c   1.000
_cell.angle_alpha   90.00
_cell.angle_beta   90.00
_cell.angle_gamma   90.00
#
_symmetry.space_group_name_H-M   'P 1'
#
loop_
_entity.id
_entity.type
_entity.pdbx_description
1 polymer ?
#
loop_
_entity_poly.entity_id
_entity_poly.type
_entity_poly.pdbx_seq_one_letter_code
_entity_poly.pdbx_strand_id
1 'polypeptide(L)'
;MIKYLIGIQVATALYLQFFQADEIFAPTLVLIHIIAGILVPIVYYGKSDIQNNKNQPVIITFVFALATGIGLMVAGVTGFGQLILGFHIISSLIFIIFAFQFLTFDFIKFILVTGALFIIVVIAGVKDWSAIDQENKIANFSPSPGSTQSGNYIKANKINRSARCGTSGCHPDIYQQWSQSAHRFSSFNNPFYKASVDYLLSTSDTTTVRWCGSCHDPVMLYSGLMVGTPDVDLPEAHAGITCEICHGIIDIPDITGNANYVLDSPIEYPFSHSKGMLAAVNRMLIRTKPEAHRKAMLQPLHKSETFCATCHKVSLDVPINHYKWLRGQDEYDAWQASGVSYNAVAAFYNPPQSLTCQSCHMAMEKSNDRGNDYQKVFGHFFPAANTALPSLTDLKNSEWINRTTRFLQDDRINIDIFGAIIDSELIAPLGDRLQVKPGQQVRFEVIVRTKKIGHTFPGGTIDSNEPWLEIVGTNQNGETFFSSGSIQPDKHVDPSAHFFRGVLLDGDGEFILKRNPHEWRTTLYNNSIPPGSADVIHYTWVVPSDFEEEINLIAKVNYRKFNRSITIHSLDELIDLPVVEMAKDAIVISRLEKTELANNAGMRYNDYGIAMLRQNNLEASRLAFENVTKLIPGYADGYVNMARVLIKEGKFNAAKFQLDKALDLKNNFPKAKYFLALISKITGDYKEAISLFKFVRETYPNDRAMLKDFGQTQYFAENWIDASLIYNDVLRIDPEDAETHYNLMLIHQKLGDIGQAKYHSEKYLKYKPDEQARSISQTARLRFPHANNEAQQVHSHQLIQTDWFSTLK
;
A
#
# COMPACT_ATOMS: atom_id res chain seq x y z
N MET A 1 -59.36 -4.22 1.50
CA MET A 1 -58.08 -4.25 2.21
C MET A 1 -57.12 -5.26 1.64
N ILE A 2 -57.47 -6.57 1.53
CA ILE A 2 -56.60 -7.62 0.98
C ILE A 2 -56.05 -7.30 -0.44
N LYS A 3 -56.89 -6.82 -1.37
CA LYS A 3 -56.54 -6.43 -2.72
C LYS A 3 -55.42 -5.34 -2.75
N TYR A 4 -55.49 -4.36 -1.86
CA TYR A 4 -54.48 -3.32 -1.76
C TYR A 4 -53.16 -3.86 -1.15
N LEU A 5 -53.23 -4.75 -0.18
CA LEU A 5 -52.04 -5.38 0.41
C LEU A 5 -51.31 -6.25 -0.62
N ILE A 6 -52.03 -7.05 -1.42
CA ILE A 6 -51.45 -7.83 -2.51
C ILE A 6 -50.86 -6.88 -3.58
N GLY A 7 -51.57 -5.78 -3.89
CA GLY A 7 -51.08 -4.77 -4.83
C GLY A 7 -49.75 -4.14 -4.36
N ILE A 8 -49.65 -3.78 -3.07
CA ILE A 8 -48.39 -3.28 -2.48
C ILE A 8 -47.27 -4.32 -2.58
N GLN A 9 -47.57 -5.60 -2.24
CA GLN A 9 -46.58 -6.67 -2.39
C GLN A 9 -46.07 -6.83 -3.83
N VAL A 10 -46.97 -6.83 -4.82
CA VAL A 10 -46.59 -6.95 -6.24
C VAL A 10 -45.78 -5.73 -6.68
N ALA A 11 -46.25 -4.52 -6.36
CA ALA A 11 -45.55 -3.29 -6.74
C ALA A 11 -44.13 -3.22 -6.13
N THR A 12 -44.00 -3.53 -4.84
CA THR A 12 -42.68 -3.54 -4.17
C THR A 12 -41.78 -4.66 -4.69
N ALA A 13 -42.30 -5.85 -4.95
CA ALA A 13 -41.56 -6.97 -5.52
C ALA A 13 -41.02 -6.64 -6.91
N LEU A 14 -41.85 -6.07 -7.80
CA LEU A 14 -41.44 -5.64 -9.13
C LEU A 14 -40.36 -4.58 -9.08
N TYR A 15 -40.50 -3.59 -8.19
CA TYR A 15 -39.44 -2.58 -8.03
C TYR A 15 -38.12 -3.21 -7.55
N LEU A 16 -38.15 -4.01 -6.50
CA LEU A 16 -36.96 -4.68 -5.94
C LEU A 16 -36.30 -5.64 -6.95
N GLN A 17 -37.06 -6.19 -7.92
CA GLN A 17 -36.51 -7.09 -8.92
C GLN A 17 -35.87 -6.36 -10.11
N PHE A 18 -36.45 -5.26 -10.57
CA PHE A 18 -36.07 -4.65 -11.85
C PHE A 18 -35.31 -3.31 -11.68
N PHE A 19 -35.38 -2.69 -10.52
CA PHE A 19 -34.71 -1.39 -10.29
C PHE A 19 -33.60 -1.52 -9.28
N GLN A 20 -32.48 -0.87 -9.59
CA GLN A 20 -31.42 -0.61 -8.61
C GLN A 20 -31.87 0.58 -7.78
N ALA A 21 -32.45 0.32 -6.62
CA ALA A 21 -32.92 1.38 -5.73
C ALA A 21 -31.76 2.03 -4.97
N ASP A 22 -31.94 3.29 -4.61
CA ASP A 22 -31.13 3.97 -3.64
C ASP A 22 -31.04 3.16 -2.33
N GLU A 23 -29.92 3.29 -1.72
CA GLU A 23 -29.40 2.48 -0.64
C GLU A 23 -30.29 2.44 0.62
N ILE A 24 -31.06 3.50 0.89
CA ILE A 24 -32.06 3.55 1.97
C ILE A 24 -33.41 3.04 1.51
N PHE A 25 -33.75 3.31 0.26
CA PHE A 25 -35.07 3.03 -0.28
C PHE A 25 -35.33 1.54 -0.45
N ALA A 26 -34.36 0.77 -0.94
CA ALA A 26 -34.50 -0.68 -1.13
C ALA A 26 -34.79 -1.45 0.17
N PRO A 27 -34.04 -1.28 1.27
CA PRO A 27 -34.35 -1.92 2.55
C PRO A 27 -35.71 -1.49 3.12
N THR A 28 -36.11 -0.23 2.93
CA THR A 28 -37.44 0.26 3.34
C THR A 28 -38.55 -0.44 2.56
N LEU A 29 -38.38 -0.64 1.25
CA LEU A 29 -39.34 -1.40 0.44
C LEU A 29 -39.41 -2.88 0.83
N VAL A 30 -38.28 -3.52 1.16
CA VAL A 30 -38.26 -4.88 1.71
C VAL A 30 -39.08 -4.95 2.98
N LEU A 31 -38.93 -3.99 3.87
CA LEU A 31 -39.74 -3.91 5.11
C LEU A 31 -41.23 -3.77 4.81
N ILE A 32 -41.62 -2.88 3.90
CA ILE A 32 -43.01 -2.69 3.47
C ILE A 32 -43.54 -3.98 2.83
N HIS A 33 -42.76 -4.66 2.00
CA HIS A 33 -43.12 -5.93 1.40
C HIS A 33 -43.41 -7.03 2.43
N ILE A 34 -42.55 -7.15 3.44
CA ILE A 34 -42.70 -8.09 4.55
C ILE A 34 -43.95 -7.77 5.38
N ILE A 35 -44.15 -6.51 5.76
CA ILE A 35 -45.32 -6.07 6.55
C ILE A 35 -46.60 -6.36 5.77
N ALA A 36 -46.66 -6.03 4.48
CA ALA A 36 -47.79 -6.32 3.62
C ALA A 36 -48.07 -7.81 3.57
N GLY A 37 -47.02 -8.64 3.45
CA GLY A 37 -47.09 -10.11 3.44
C GLY A 37 -47.65 -10.70 4.72
N ILE A 38 -47.26 -10.20 5.85
CA ILE A 38 -47.79 -10.63 7.18
C ILE A 38 -49.25 -10.21 7.35
N LEU A 39 -49.63 -9.05 6.88
CA LEU A 39 -51.01 -8.54 7.02
C LEU A 39 -52.02 -9.25 6.11
N VAL A 40 -51.60 -9.81 4.97
CA VAL A 40 -52.53 -10.55 4.07
C VAL A 40 -53.25 -11.68 4.79
N PRO A 41 -52.63 -12.65 5.48
CA PRO A 41 -53.34 -13.69 6.19
C PRO A 41 -54.23 -13.18 7.31
N ILE A 42 -53.76 -12.22 8.10
CA ILE A 42 -54.50 -11.64 9.22
C ILE A 42 -55.83 -11.08 8.73
N VAL A 43 -55.83 -10.37 7.65
CA VAL A 43 -57.04 -9.77 7.04
C VAL A 43 -57.87 -10.79 6.32
N TYR A 44 -57.25 -11.83 5.75
CA TYR A 44 -57.96 -12.93 5.06
C TYR A 44 -58.70 -13.80 6.09
N TYR A 45 -58.03 -14.29 7.13
CA TYR A 45 -58.65 -15.12 8.18
C TYR A 45 -59.68 -14.37 9.00
N GLY A 46 -59.54 -13.06 9.17
CA GLY A 46 -60.53 -12.21 9.85
C GLY A 46 -61.85 -12.00 9.06
N LYS A 47 -61.89 -12.39 7.76
CA LYS A 47 -63.03 -12.15 6.89
C LYS A 47 -63.60 -13.37 6.20
N SER A 48 -62.97 -14.55 6.24
CA SER A 48 -63.38 -15.73 5.47
C SER A 48 -63.99 -16.78 6.38
N ASP A 49 -65.14 -17.32 5.91
CA ASP A 49 -65.68 -18.61 6.37
C ASP A 49 -64.69 -19.71 5.94
N ILE A 50 -63.91 -20.22 6.87
CA ILE A 50 -62.79 -21.14 6.61
C ILE A 50 -63.28 -22.51 6.08
N GLN A 51 -64.55 -22.82 6.11
CA GLN A 51 -65.12 -24.11 5.70
C GLN A 51 -65.29 -24.28 4.17
N ASN A 52 -64.93 -23.31 3.36
CA ASN A 52 -65.13 -23.44 1.94
C ASN A 52 -63.91 -24.10 1.25
N ASN A 53 -64.02 -25.40 0.90
CA ASN A 53 -62.99 -26.20 0.25
C ASN A 53 -62.38 -25.58 -1.06
N LYS A 54 -63.05 -24.63 -1.64
CA LYS A 54 -62.59 -23.94 -2.85
C LYS A 54 -61.39 -23.01 -2.63
N ASN A 55 -61.11 -22.61 -1.38
CA ASN A 55 -60.02 -21.69 -1.07
C ASN A 55 -58.70 -22.41 -0.64
N GLN A 56 -58.68 -23.75 -0.56
CA GLN A 56 -57.50 -24.52 -0.14
C GLN A 56 -56.25 -24.25 -0.99
N PRO A 57 -56.31 -24.18 -2.36
CA PRO A 57 -55.10 -23.89 -3.17
C PRO A 57 -54.50 -22.52 -2.88
N VAL A 58 -55.32 -21.50 -2.63
CA VAL A 58 -54.87 -20.15 -2.26
C VAL A 58 -54.16 -20.16 -0.93
N ILE A 59 -54.70 -20.89 0.04
CA ILE A 59 -54.09 -21.00 1.40
C ILE A 59 -52.77 -21.75 1.33
N ILE A 60 -52.70 -22.89 0.65
CA ILE A 60 -51.48 -23.71 0.53
C ILE A 60 -50.36 -22.93 -0.15
N THR A 61 -50.64 -22.29 -1.30
CA THR A 61 -49.65 -21.52 -2.01
C THR A 61 -49.19 -20.29 -1.25
N PHE A 62 -50.10 -19.66 -0.50
CA PHE A 62 -49.76 -18.55 0.40
C PHE A 62 -48.85 -18.99 1.56
N VAL A 63 -49.18 -20.10 2.23
CA VAL A 63 -48.35 -20.64 3.32
C VAL A 63 -46.95 -20.99 2.82
N PHE A 64 -46.86 -21.56 1.62
CA PHE A 64 -45.59 -21.87 0.99
C PHE A 64 -44.79 -20.60 0.63
N ALA A 65 -45.42 -19.58 0.06
CA ALA A 65 -44.78 -18.29 -0.20
C ALA A 65 -44.32 -17.57 1.10
N LEU A 66 -45.14 -17.64 2.14
CA LEU A 66 -44.79 -17.10 3.45
C LEU A 66 -43.60 -17.84 4.09
N ALA A 67 -43.61 -19.18 4.06
CA ALA A 67 -42.53 -20.01 4.60
C ALA A 67 -41.20 -19.74 3.87
N THR A 68 -41.21 -19.65 2.53
CA THR A 68 -40.03 -19.31 1.75
C THR A 68 -39.58 -17.86 1.97
N GLY A 69 -40.49 -16.91 2.17
CA GLY A 69 -40.20 -15.54 2.56
C GLY A 69 -39.54 -15.46 3.92
N ILE A 70 -40.03 -16.19 4.92
CA ILE A 70 -39.38 -16.32 6.24
C ILE A 70 -38.01 -16.99 6.09
N GLY A 71 -37.87 -18.01 5.25
CA GLY A 71 -36.60 -18.64 4.94
C GLY A 71 -35.58 -17.64 4.39
N LEU A 72 -36.00 -16.73 3.50
CA LEU A 72 -35.15 -15.65 2.96
C LEU A 72 -34.76 -14.64 4.06
N MET A 73 -35.67 -14.32 4.99
CA MET A 73 -35.35 -13.44 6.13
C MET A 73 -34.20 -13.97 6.97
N VAL A 74 -34.12 -15.30 7.12
CA VAL A 74 -33.10 -15.97 7.92
C VAL A 74 -31.81 -16.20 7.10
N ALA A 75 -31.94 -16.75 5.88
CA ALA A 75 -30.79 -17.14 5.05
C ALA A 75 -30.16 -15.94 4.33
N GLY A 76 -30.93 -14.87 4.02
CA GLY A 76 -30.53 -13.83 3.08
C GLY A 76 -30.53 -14.31 1.62
N VAL A 77 -30.10 -13.48 0.68
CA VAL A 77 -30.08 -13.79 -0.77
C VAL A 77 -28.66 -14.15 -1.25
N THR A 78 -27.86 -14.78 -0.42
CA THR A 78 -26.49 -15.23 -0.77
C THR A 78 -26.37 -16.75 -0.67
N GLY A 79 -25.58 -17.37 -1.51
CA GLY A 79 -25.35 -18.81 -1.51
C GLY A 79 -26.67 -19.61 -1.64
N PHE A 80 -26.94 -20.50 -0.66
CA PHE A 80 -28.18 -21.29 -0.63
C PHE A 80 -29.46 -20.44 -0.60
N GLY A 81 -29.37 -19.20 -0.11
CA GLY A 81 -30.49 -18.27 -0.10
C GLY A 81 -31.00 -17.89 -1.52
N GLN A 82 -30.19 -17.99 -2.55
CA GLN A 82 -30.61 -17.76 -3.95
C GLN A 82 -31.60 -18.81 -4.41
N LEU A 83 -31.44 -20.07 -4.00
CA LEU A 83 -32.40 -21.13 -4.25
C LEU A 83 -33.74 -20.83 -3.56
N ILE A 84 -33.69 -20.40 -2.30
CA ILE A 84 -34.90 -20.01 -1.54
C ILE A 84 -35.60 -18.84 -2.21
N LEU A 85 -34.84 -17.86 -2.74
CA LEU A 85 -35.41 -16.74 -3.52
C LEU A 85 -36.17 -17.25 -4.76
N GLY A 86 -35.57 -18.16 -5.51
CA GLY A 86 -36.25 -18.79 -6.65
C GLY A 86 -37.56 -19.44 -6.26
N PHE A 87 -37.59 -20.23 -5.18
CA PHE A 87 -38.79 -20.84 -4.63
C PHE A 87 -39.81 -19.80 -4.15
N HIS A 88 -39.35 -18.72 -3.51
CA HIS A 88 -40.22 -17.64 -3.06
C HIS A 88 -40.90 -16.93 -4.25
N ILE A 89 -40.15 -16.61 -5.28
CA ILE A 89 -40.71 -15.98 -6.50
C ILE A 89 -41.73 -16.90 -7.16
N ILE A 90 -41.41 -18.18 -7.37
CA ILE A 90 -42.31 -19.15 -8.03
C ILE A 90 -43.58 -19.35 -7.20
N SER A 91 -43.46 -19.55 -5.89
CA SER A 91 -44.62 -19.75 -5.03
C SER A 91 -45.49 -18.49 -4.92
N SER A 92 -44.89 -17.31 -4.95
CA SER A 92 -45.62 -16.05 -4.96
C SER A 92 -46.38 -15.83 -6.27
N LEU A 93 -45.80 -16.19 -7.41
CA LEU A 93 -46.50 -16.14 -8.71
C LEU A 93 -47.64 -17.11 -8.74
N ILE A 94 -47.48 -18.34 -8.28
CA ILE A 94 -48.54 -19.34 -8.19
C ILE A 94 -49.65 -18.85 -7.24
N PHE A 95 -49.28 -18.26 -6.08
CA PHE A 95 -50.26 -17.65 -5.15
C PHE A 95 -51.08 -16.55 -5.84
N ILE A 96 -50.45 -15.66 -6.59
CA ILE A 96 -51.10 -14.57 -7.30
C ILE A 96 -52.10 -15.14 -8.33
N ILE A 97 -51.71 -16.16 -9.08
CA ILE A 97 -52.60 -16.82 -10.06
C ILE A 97 -53.81 -17.40 -9.37
N PHE A 98 -53.63 -18.15 -8.29
CA PHE A 98 -54.78 -18.71 -7.54
C PHE A 98 -55.61 -17.63 -6.84
N ALA A 99 -54.96 -16.56 -6.32
CA ALA A 99 -55.70 -15.44 -5.76
C ALA A 99 -56.60 -14.74 -6.77
N PHE A 100 -56.19 -14.63 -8.02
CA PHE A 100 -57.04 -14.10 -9.11
C PHE A 100 -58.16 -15.07 -9.46
N GLN A 101 -57.92 -16.39 -9.47
CA GLN A 101 -58.90 -17.40 -9.85
C GLN A 101 -59.97 -17.60 -8.79
N PHE A 102 -59.66 -17.52 -7.54
CA PHE A 102 -60.56 -17.87 -6.42
C PHE A 102 -61.09 -16.69 -5.58
N LEU A 103 -60.35 -15.54 -5.59
CA LEU A 103 -60.80 -14.35 -4.89
C LEU A 103 -61.37 -13.37 -5.93
N THR A 104 -62.65 -13.26 -6.08
CA THR A 104 -63.34 -12.34 -7.03
C THR A 104 -62.63 -10.96 -7.18
N PHE A 105 -61.57 -10.93 -7.98
CA PHE A 105 -60.79 -9.73 -8.30
C PHE A 105 -61.37 -9.04 -9.54
N ASP A 106 -61.65 -7.73 -9.44
CA ASP A 106 -61.74 -6.89 -10.61
C ASP A 106 -60.33 -6.66 -11.18
N PHE A 107 -59.98 -7.42 -12.20
CA PHE A 107 -58.65 -7.49 -12.79
C PHE A 107 -58.14 -6.11 -13.26
N ILE A 108 -59.02 -5.34 -13.86
CA ILE A 108 -58.69 -4.00 -14.36
C ILE A 108 -58.38 -3.06 -13.18
N LYS A 109 -59.23 -3.02 -12.14
CA LYS A 109 -58.97 -2.19 -10.95
C LYS A 109 -57.73 -2.63 -10.22
N PHE A 110 -57.40 -3.94 -10.16
CA PHE A 110 -56.18 -4.45 -9.56
C PHE A 110 -54.96 -3.96 -10.33
N ILE A 111 -54.92 -4.05 -11.64
CA ILE A 111 -53.81 -3.56 -12.48
C ILE A 111 -53.63 -2.06 -12.30
N LEU A 112 -54.70 -1.29 -12.33
CA LEU A 112 -54.64 0.16 -12.19
C LEU A 112 -54.10 0.57 -10.80
N VAL A 113 -54.56 -0.06 -9.72
CA VAL A 113 -54.07 0.23 -8.37
C VAL A 113 -52.63 -0.22 -8.21
N THR A 114 -52.26 -1.42 -8.66
CA THR A 114 -50.91 -1.93 -8.57
C THR A 114 -49.95 -1.10 -9.42
N GLY A 115 -50.36 -0.71 -10.63
CA GLY A 115 -49.61 0.17 -11.51
C GLY A 115 -49.42 1.58 -10.90
N ALA A 116 -50.44 2.16 -10.30
CA ALA A 116 -50.34 3.44 -9.60
C ALA A 116 -49.37 3.36 -8.38
N LEU A 117 -49.50 2.30 -7.59
CA LEU A 117 -48.57 2.04 -6.46
C LEU A 117 -47.13 1.83 -6.96
N PHE A 118 -46.96 1.12 -8.05
CA PHE A 118 -45.63 0.93 -8.64
C PHE A 118 -45.01 2.25 -9.11
N ILE A 119 -45.79 3.11 -9.78
CA ILE A 119 -45.34 4.44 -10.20
C ILE A 119 -44.96 5.30 -8.98
N ILE A 120 -45.76 5.25 -7.91
CA ILE A 120 -45.43 5.99 -6.66
C ILE A 120 -44.10 5.49 -6.09
N VAL A 121 -43.87 4.16 -6.07
CA VAL A 121 -42.63 3.55 -5.61
C VAL A 121 -41.44 3.96 -6.48
N VAL A 122 -41.62 4.00 -7.80
CA VAL A 122 -40.58 4.46 -8.74
C VAL A 122 -40.24 5.95 -8.50
N ILE A 123 -41.26 6.81 -8.39
CA ILE A 123 -41.07 8.24 -8.14
C ILE A 123 -40.39 8.48 -6.80
N ALA A 124 -40.77 7.75 -5.75
CA ALA A 124 -40.14 7.82 -4.44
C ALA A 124 -38.67 7.32 -4.47
N GLY A 125 -38.37 6.31 -5.30
CA GLY A 125 -37.03 5.77 -5.44
C GLY A 125 -36.04 6.65 -6.23
N VAL A 126 -36.56 7.65 -6.97
CA VAL A 126 -35.70 8.64 -7.67
C VAL A 126 -35.32 9.81 -6.73
N LYS A 127 -36.00 9.94 -5.58
CA LYS A 127 -35.72 11.01 -4.63
C LYS A 127 -34.47 10.65 -3.80
N ASP A 128 -33.51 11.55 -3.78
CA ASP A 128 -32.34 11.44 -2.90
C ASP A 128 -32.78 11.62 -1.43
N TRP A 129 -32.78 10.53 -0.68
CA TRP A 129 -33.15 10.49 0.73
C TRP A 129 -31.95 10.70 1.66
N SER A 130 -30.73 10.70 1.13
CA SER A 130 -29.51 10.88 1.92
C SER A 130 -29.37 12.31 2.44
N ALA A 131 -29.98 13.28 1.77
CA ALA A 131 -29.90 14.70 2.13
C ALA A 131 -30.67 15.10 3.41
N ILE A 132 -31.47 14.22 4.00
CA ILE A 132 -32.43 14.60 5.05
C ILE A 132 -31.78 14.68 6.45
N ASP A 133 -30.58 14.12 6.66
CA ASP A 133 -30.00 13.96 8.00
C ASP A 133 -28.58 14.57 8.16
N GLN A 134 -28.29 15.64 7.43
CA GLN A 134 -26.99 16.29 7.52
C GLN A 134 -26.99 17.42 8.56
N GLU A 135 -25.96 17.46 9.42
CA GLU A 135 -25.71 18.63 10.27
C GLU A 135 -25.24 19.78 9.38
N ASN A 136 -25.92 20.93 9.47
CA ASN A 136 -25.58 22.16 8.69
C ASN A 136 -24.35 22.90 9.27
N LYS A 137 -23.32 22.18 9.73
CA LYS A 137 -22.05 22.81 10.14
C LYS A 137 -21.03 22.63 9.05
N ILE A 138 -20.72 23.72 8.34
CA ILE A 138 -19.63 23.74 7.34
C ILE A 138 -18.35 23.24 8.02
N ALA A 139 -17.79 22.15 7.49
CA ALA A 139 -16.59 21.54 8.03
C ALA A 139 -15.35 22.31 7.58
N ASN A 140 -14.36 22.37 8.46
CA ASN A 140 -13.03 22.86 8.13
C ASN A 140 -12.00 21.81 8.52
N PHE A 141 -11.45 21.13 7.53
CA PHE A 141 -10.43 20.09 7.69
C PHE A 141 -9.01 20.62 7.48
N SER A 142 -8.84 21.87 7.01
CA SER A 142 -7.53 22.49 6.73
C SER A 142 -6.60 22.34 7.95
N PRO A 143 -5.30 22.02 7.72
CA PRO A 143 -4.59 21.92 6.45
C PRO A 143 -4.70 20.58 5.71
N SER A 144 -5.50 19.62 6.20
CA SER A 144 -5.80 18.41 5.43
C SER A 144 -6.56 18.74 4.16
N PRO A 145 -6.22 18.14 2.99
CA PRO A 145 -6.97 18.32 1.75
C PRO A 145 -8.28 17.49 1.70
N GLY A 146 -8.47 16.57 2.63
CA GLY A 146 -9.65 15.72 2.69
C GLY A 146 -10.95 16.50 2.87
N SER A 147 -12.05 15.95 2.38
CA SER A 147 -13.36 16.60 2.42
C SER A 147 -14.48 15.57 2.64
N THR A 148 -15.69 16.06 2.90
CA THR A 148 -16.90 15.24 2.91
C THR A 148 -17.78 15.60 1.73
N GLN A 149 -18.56 14.64 1.23
CA GLN A 149 -19.51 14.85 0.12
C GLN A 149 -20.48 16.02 0.40
N SER A 150 -20.91 16.16 1.64
CA SER A 150 -21.84 17.22 2.03
C SER A 150 -21.19 18.56 2.35
N GLY A 151 -19.87 18.64 2.49
CA GLY A 151 -19.16 19.79 3.02
C GLY A 151 -19.35 20.01 4.53
N ASN A 152 -20.01 19.09 5.25
CA ASN A 152 -20.30 19.18 6.67
C ASN A 152 -19.56 18.11 7.46
N TYR A 153 -19.46 18.29 8.80
CA TYR A 153 -18.98 17.20 9.68
C TYR A 153 -19.97 16.03 9.70
N ILE A 154 -19.43 14.82 9.82
CA ILE A 154 -20.22 13.59 9.97
C ILE A 154 -20.28 13.21 11.46
N LYS A 155 -21.48 12.87 11.97
CA LYS A 155 -21.61 12.44 13.37
C LYS A 155 -20.70 11.24 13.67
N ALA A 156 -19.92 11.30 14.75
CA ALA A 156 -18.97 10.25 15.11
C ALA A 156 -19.63 8.86 15.22
N ASN A 157 -20.87 8.81 15.72
CA ASN A 157 -21.62 7.57 15.83
C ASN A 157 -22.04 6.95 14.48
N LYS A 158 -21.82 7.62 13.34
CA LYS A 158 -22.03 7.07 12.00
C LYS A 158 -20.77 6.42 11.45
N ILE A 159 -19.58 6.92 11.82
CA ILE A 159 -18.27 6.50 11.28
C ILE A 159 -17.40 5.75 12.30
N ASN A 160 -17.94 5.37 13.45
CA ASN A 160 -17.26 4.58 14.49
C ASN A 160 -18.12 3.39 14.95
N ARG A 161 -18.43 2.48 14.03
CA ARG A 161 -19.32 1.33 14.29
C ARG A 161 -18.79 0.00 13.77
N SER A 162 -17.49 -0.14 13.57
CA SER A 162 -16.87 -1.34 12.97
C SER A 162 -17.28 -2.65 13.68
N ALA A 163 -17.54 -2.63 14.99
CA ALA A 163 -18.01 -3.79 15.73
C ALA A 163 -19.35 -4.35 15.19
N ARG A 164 -20.18 -3.52 14.56
CA ARG A 164 -21.44 -3.97 13.93
C ARG A 164 -21.19 -4.77 12.66
N CYS A 165 -20.15 -4.40 11.90
CA CYS A 165 -19.74 -5.15 10.71
C CYS A 165 -19.31 -6.57 11.09
N GLY A 166 -18.65 -6.73 12.25
CA GLY A 166 -18.18 -8.01 12.81
C GLY A 166 -19.25 -8.89 13.45
N THR A 167 -20.53 -8.48 13.46
CA THR A 167 -21.57 -9.32 14.08
C THR A 167 -21.78 -10.64 13.32
N SER A 168 -22.18 -11.68 14.04
CA SER A 168 -22.49 -12.99 13.45
C SER A 168 -23.48 -12.86 12.28
N GLY A 169 -23.13 -13.49 11.16
CA GLY A 169 -23.89 -13.43 9.91
C GLY A 169 -23.65 -12.19 9.05
N CYS A 170 -22.58 -11.40 9.34
CA CYS A 170 -22.06 -10.31 8.51
C CYS A 170 -20.59 -10.60 8.16
N HIS A 171 -19.63 -9.90 8.77
CA HIS A 171 -18.19 -9.98 8.46
C HIS A 171 -17.33 -10.27 9.70
N PRO A 172 -17.59 -11.34 10.49
CA PRO A 172 -16.82 -11.63 11.71
C PRO A 172 -15.35 -11.91 11.45
N ASP A 173 -15.01 -12.62 10.36
CA ASP A 173 -13.61 -12.97 10.03
C ASP A 173 -12.83 -11.70 9.64
N ILE A 174 -13.41 -10.85 8.76
CA ILE A 174 -12.82 -9.56 8.35
C ILE A 174 -12.64 -8.64 9.56
N TYR A 175 -13.64 -8.56 10.44
CA TYR A 175 -13.55 -7.73 11.64
C TYR A 175 -12.44 -8.22 12.59
N GLN A 176 -12.33 -9.53 12.79
CA GLN A 176 -11.26 -10.12 13.58
C GLN A 176 -9.88 -9.79 13.00
N GLN A 177 -9.72 -9.88 11.69
CA GLN A 177 -8.47 -9.53 11.00
C GLN A 177 -8.14 -8.05 11.19
N TRP A 178 -9.08 -7.14 10.89
CA TRP A 178 -8.90 -5.71 11.06
C TRP A 178 -8.58 -5.33 12.51
N SER A 179 -9.24 -5.95 13.49
CA SER A 179 -9.01 -5.68 14.91
C SER A 179 -7.59 -5.99 15.38
N GLN A 180 -6.84 -6.77 14.59
CA GLN A 180 -5.44 -7.15 14.78
C GLN A 180 -4.55 -6.53 13.67
N SER A 181 -4.76 -5.27 13.32
CA SER A 181 -4.00 -4.59 12.27
C SER A 181 -3.52 -3.21 12.71
N ALA A 182 -2.49 -2.71 12.03
CA ALA A 182 -1.98 -1.36 12.28
C ALA A 182 -3.04 -0.28 11.97
N HIS A 183 -4.00 -0.54 11.08
CA HIS A 183 -5.08 0.39 10.79
C HIS A 183 -6.04 0.56 11.98
N ARG A 184 -6.30 -0.50 12.74
CA ARG A 184 -7.07 -0.41 13.99
C ARG A 184 -6.34 0.39 15.07
N PHE A 185 -5.02 0.35 15.06
CA PHE A 185 -4.14 1.01 16.02
C PHE A 185 -3.41 2.20 15.38
N SER A 186 -4.10 3.03 14.61
CA SER A 186 -3.50 4.20 13.95
C SER A 186 -3.66 5.50 14.73
N SER A 187 -4.66 5.59 15.62
CA SER A 187 -5.06 6.79 16.38
C SER A 187 -4.28 6.93 17.70
N PHE A 188 -4.82 7.63 18.70
CA PHE A 188 -4.20 7.81 20.03
C PHE A 188 -4.06 6.51 20.85
N ASN A 189 -4.61 5.41 20.38
CA ASN A 189 -4.29 4.05 20.86
C ASN A 189 -2.92 3.53 20.38
N ASN A 190 -2.20 4.32 19.59
CA ASN A 190 -0.82 4.10 19.18
C ASN A 190 0.09 5.06 19.95
N PRO A 191 0.93 4.59 20.89
CA PRO A 191 1.75 5.46 21.71
C PRO A 191 2.75 6.30 20.90
N PHE A 192 3.24 5.77 19.77
CA PHE A 192 4.15 6.51 18.89
C PHE A 192 3.45 7.66 18.16
N TYR A 193 2.21 7.45 17.73
CA TYR A 193 1.39 8.52 17.16
C TYR A 193 1.06 9.57 18.22
N LYS A 194 0.62 9.13 19.40
CA LYS A 194 0.30 10.02 20.51
C LYS A 194 1.50 10.92 20.87
N ALA A 195 2.69 10.34 21.07
CA ALA A 195 3.90 11.10 21.39
C ALA A 195 4.26 12.12 20.29
N SER A 196 4.10 11.75 19.02
CA SER A 196 4.32 12.67 17.89
C SER A 196 3.36 13.84 17.90
N VAL A 197 2.07 13.60 18.19
CA VAL A 197 1.05 14.65 18.30
C VAL A 197 1.27 15.53 19.54
N ASP A 198 1.59 14.94 20.69
CA ASP A 198 1.91 15.69 21.91
C ASP A 198 3.10 16.63 21.69
N TYR A 199 4.14 16.14 21.00
CA TYR A 199 5.29 16.99 20.65
C TYR A 199 4.90 18.09 19.67
N LEU A 200 4.12 17.78 18.63
CA LEU A 200 3.61 18.77 17.69
C LEU A 200 2.81 19.87 18.37
N LEU A 201 1.89 19.51 19.28
CA LEU A 201 1.09 20.46 20.07
C LEU A 201 1.96 21.34 21.00
N SER A 202 3.12 20.85 21.44
CA SER A 202 4.05 21.63 22.26
C SER A 202 4.91 22.62 21.44
N THR A 203 5.04 22.40 20.12
CA THR A 203 5.96 23.16 19.25
C THR A 203 5.27 23.91 18.12
N SER A 204 3.97 23.63 17.87
CA SER A 204 3.20 24.21 16.78
C SER A 204 1.76 24.51 17.21
N ASP A 205 0.91 24.92 16.27
CA ASP A 205 -0.48 25.21 16.55
C ASP A 205 -1.37 23.95 16.48
N THR A 206 -2.56 24.05 17.09
CA THR A 206 -3.53 22.95 17.15
C THR A 206 -4.13 22.59 15.77
N THR A 207 -4.03 23.48 14.77
CA THR A 207 -4.62 23.21 13.46
C THR A 207 -3.79 22.23 12.66
N THR A 208 -2.47 22.22 12.85
CA THR A 208 -1.55 21.30 12.17
C THR A 208 -1.85 19.82 12.46
N VAL A 209 -2.40 19.52 13.67
CA VAL A 209 -2.77 18.15 14.05
C VAL A 209 -3.83 17.54 13.11
N ARG A 210 -4.68 18.36 12.48
CA ARG A 210 -5.68 17.88 11.51
C ARG A 210 -5.06 17.21 10.30
N TRP A 211 -3.86 17.64 9.90
CA TRP A 211 -3.13 16.96 8.83
C TRP A 211 -2.73 15.52 9.23
N CYS A 212 -2.26 15.31 10.46
CA CYS A 212 -2.00 13.97 10.98
C CYS A 212 -3.28 13.14 11.07
N GLY A 213 -4.35 13.77 11.61
CA GLY A 213 -5.65 13.12 11.84
C GLY A 213 -6.33 12.61 10.59
N SER A 214 -6.06 13.20 9.43
CA SER A 214 -6.69 12.78 8.18
C SER A 214 -6.35 11.33 7.76
N CYS A 215 -5.16 10.83 8.13
CA CYS A 215 -4.72 9.46 7.89
C CYS A 215 -4.78 8.60 9.15
N HIS A 216 -4.48 9.18 10.32
CA HIS A 216 -4.31 8.42 11.56
C HIS A 216 -5.57 8.39 12.43
N ASP A 217 -6.36 9.47 12.42
CA ASP A 217 -7.49 9.69 13.32
C ASP A 217 -8.71 10.28 12.60
N PRO A 218 -9.11 9.68 11.47
CA PRO A 218 -10.15 10.24 10.62
C PRO A 218 -11.52 10.33 11.31
N VAL A 219 -11.81 9.47 12.28
CA VAL A 219 -13.04 9.57 13.05
C VAL A 219 -13.12 10.89 13.81
N MET A 220 -12.05 11.28 14.51
CA MET A 220 -11.95 12.56 15.22
C MET A 220 -12.03 13.76 14.25
N LEU A 221 -11.27 13.68 13.14
CA LEU A 221 -11.22 14.76 12.17
C LEU A 221 -12.59 15.02 11.52
N TYR A 222 -13.16 13.98 10.91
CA TYR A 222 -14.40 14.13 10.14
C TYR A 222 -15.65 14.33 11.00
N SER A 223 -15.57 14.06 12.30
CA SER A 223 -16.64 14.42 13.25
C SER A 223 -16.46 15.79 13.92
N GLY A 224 -15.39 16.53 13.59
CA GLY A 224 -15.14 17.85 14.14
C GLY A 224 -14.55 17.83 15.56
N LEU A 225 -14.13 16.68 16.07
CA LEU A 225 -13.54 16.53 17.41
C LEU A 225 -12.06 16.92 17.46
N MET A 226 -11.46 17.32 16.32
CA MET A 226 -10.11 17.89 16.22
C MET A 226 -10.11 19.42 16.09
N VAL A 227 -11.20 20.08 16.50
CA VAL A 227 -11.23 21.54 16.59
C VAL A 227 -10.65 21.96 17.93
N GLY A 228 -9.50 22.62 17.92
CA GLY A 228 -8.70 22.90 19.12
C GLY A 228 -7.81 21.72 19.51
N THR A 229 -7.47 21.61 20.79
CA THR A 229 -6.70 20.48 21.33
C THR A 229 -7.57 19.22 21.35
N PRO A 230 -7.17 18.11 20.69
CA PRO A 230 -7.95 16.88 20.74
C PRO A 230 -8.09 16.34 22.16
N ASP A 231 -9.29 15.91 22.52
CA ASP A 231 -9.54 15.18 23.76
C ASP A 231 -9.20 13.69 23.54
N VAL A 232 -8.10 13.25 24.10
CA VAL A 232 -7.56 11.89 23.93
C VAL A 232 -8.32 10.84 24.75
N ASP A 233 -9.16 11.24 25.70
CA ASP A 233 -9.95 10.32 26.53
C ASP A 233 -11.27 9.89 25.85
N LEU A 234 -11.62 10.51 24.74
CA LEU A 234 -12.81 10.14 23.98
C LEU A 234 -12.64 8.75 23.34
N PRO A 235 -13.69 7.92 23.29
CA PRO A 235 -13.66 6.65 22.57
C PRO A 235 -13.30 6.79 21.10
N GLU A 236 -13.67 7.91 20.48
CA GLU A 236 -13.38 8.27 19.09
C GLU A 236 -11.87 8.44 18.85
N ALA A 237 -11.12 8.93 19.85
CA ALA A 237 -9.68 9.07 19.79
C ALA A 237 -8.93 7.73 19.76
N HIS A 238 -9.62 6.63 20.01
CA HIS A 238 -9.07 5.27 19.97
C HIS A 238 -9.68 4.42 18.86
N ALA A 239 -10.37 5.01 17.91
CA ALA A 239 -11.09 4.29 16.87
C ALA A 239 -10.20 3.67 15.78
N GLY A 240 -9.09 4.30 15.47
CA GLY A 240 -8.27 3.96 14.30
C GLY A 240 -8.98 4.27 12.99
N ILE A 241 -8.54 3.65 11.92
CA ILE A 241 -9.20 3.70 10.61
C ILE A 241 -10.30 2.65 10.62
N THR A 242 -11.54 3.08 10.77
CA THR A 242 -12.70 2.19 10.90
C THR A 242 -13.14 1.62 9.55
N CYS A 243 -13.98 0.57 9.59
CA CYS A 243 -14.60 0.03 8.37
C CYS A 243 -15.37 1.12 7.63
N GLU A 244 -16.11 1.95 8.35
CA GLU A 244 -16.94 3.02 7.80
C GLU A 244 -16.11 4.14 7.18
N ILE A 245 -14.92 4.44 7.72
CA ILE A 245 -14.00 5.40 7.11
C ILE A 245 -13.48 4.85 5.78
N CYS A 246 -12.84 3.67 5.80
CA CYS A 246 -12.31 3.05 4.58
C CYS A 246 -13.37 2.92 3.49
N HIS A 247 -14.49 2.28 3.83
CA HIS A 247 -15.56 1.98 2.87
C HIS A 247 -16.50 3.17 2.60
N GLY A 248 -16.35 4.28 3.33
CA GLY A 248 -17.05 5.54 3.09
C GLY A 248 -16.30 6.50 2.16
N ILE A 249 -15.06 6.20 1.77
CA ILE A 249 -14.35 6.97 0.75
C ILE A 249 -15.01 6.71 -0.61
N ILE A 250 -15.53 7.77 -1.23
CA ILE A 250 -16.31 7.67 -2.47
C ILE A 250 -15.60 8.25 -3.68
N ASP A 251 -14.60 9.10 -3.47
CA ASP A 251 -13.84 9.74 -4.54
C ASP A 251 -12.43 10.09 -4.09
N ILE A 252 -11.52 10.13 -5.06
CA ILE A 252 -10.12 10.53 -4.90
C ILE A 252 -9.84 11.58 -5.97
N PRO A 253 -9.88 12.88 -5.63
CA PRO A 253 -9.80 13.97 -6.60
C PRO A 253 -8.51 13.97 -7.41
N ASP A 254 -7.39 13.59 -6.78
CA ASP A 254 -6.09 13.39 -7.42
C ASP A 254 -5.20 12.46 -6.59
N ILE A 255 -4.00 12.18 -7.10
CA ILE A 255 -3.03 11.27 -6.49
C ILE A 255 -1.89 12.00 -5.76
N THR A 256 -2.15 13.17 -5.19
CA THR A 256 -1.17 13.89 -4.36
C THR A 256 -1.00 13.29 -2.96
N GLY A 257 -1.91 12.40 -2.54
CA GLY A 257 -1.86 11.80 -1.22
C GLY A 257 -2.37 12.73 -0.12
N ASN A 258 -1.75 12.71 1.07
CA ASN A 258 -2.11 13.54 2.24
C ASN A 258 -3.58 13.42 2.66
N ALA A 259 -4.21 12.24 2.47
CA ALA A 259 -5.64 12.01 2.65
C ALA A 259 -6.53 12.90 1.76
N ASN A 260 -6.11 13.16 0.52
CA ASN A 260 -6.94 13.84 -0.47
C ASN A 260 -8.02 12.88 -0.98
N TYR A 261 -9.07 12.72 -0.22
CA TYR A 261 -10.23 11.91 -0.57
C TYR A 261 -11.52 12.58 -0.11
N VAL A 262 -12.63 12.16 -0.71
CA VAL A 262 -13.98 12.57 -0.34
C VAL A 262 -14.64 11.46 0.45
N LEU A 263 -14.99 11.75 1.71
CA LEU A 263 -15.73 10.82 2.57
C LEU A 263 -17.23 11.12 2.50
N ASP A 264 -18.03 10.06 2.34
CA ASP A 264 -19.48 10.19 2.49
C ASP A 264 -19.95 9.55 3.79
N SER A 265 -21.10 10.00 4.25
CA SER A 265 -21.75 9.43 5.41
C SER A 265 -22.23 8.01 5.09
N PRO A 266 -21.88 7.01 5.91
CA PRO A 266 -22.38 5.65 5.70
C PRO A 266 -23.89 5.60 5.69
N ILE A 267 -24.43 4.74 4.82
CA ILE A 267 -25.86 4.54 4.66
C ILE A 267 -26.50 4.06 5.95
N GLU A 268 -27.59 4.67 6.32
CA GLU A 268 -28.40 4.30 7.46
C GLU A 268 -29.62 3.48 7.06
N TYR A 269 -29.50 2.18 7.22
CA TYR A 269 -30.63 1.27 7.03
C TYR A 269 -31.64 1.43 8.18
N PRO A 270 -32.96 1.12 7.96
CA PRO A 270 -33.95 1.14 9.03
C PRO A 270 -33.49 0.36 10.27
N PHE A 271 -33.68 0.96 11.44
CA PHE A 271 -33.24 0.41 12.73
C PHE A 271 -31.73 0.30 12.93
N SER A 272 -30.93 1.07 12.19
CA SER A 272 -29.46 1.02 12.28
C SER A 272 -28.92 1.35 13.67
N HIS A 273 -29.62 2.16 14.46
CA HIS A 273 -29.22 2.52 15.83
C HIS A 273 -29.90 1.67 16.92
N SER A 274 -30.74 0.72 16.53
CA SER A 274 -31.53 -0.07 17.48
C SER A 274 -30.70 -1.19 18.11
N LYS A 275 -31.15 -1.66 19.30
CA LYS A 275 -30.62 -2.85 19.98
C LYS A 275 -31.63 -3.99 19.95
N GLY A 276 -31.21 -5.20 20.34
CA GLY A 276 -32.09 -6.36 20.48
C GLY A 276 -32.76 -6.80 19.18
N MET A 277 -34.05 -7.03 19.19
CA MET A 277 -34.81 -7.57 18.05
C MET A 277 -34.80 -6.64 16.83
N LEU A 278 -34.89 -5.34 17.01
CA LEU A 278 -34.85 -4.38 15.90
C LEU A 278 -33.48 -4.34 15.21
N ALA A 279 -32.39 -4.52 15.95
CA ALA A 279 -31.07 -4.71 15.34
C ALA A 279 -31.00 -5.99 14.50
N ALA A 280 -31.69 -7.07 14.90
CA ALA A 280 -31.78 -8.27 14.09
C ALA A 280 -32.58 -8.04 12.80
N VAL A 281 -33.66 -7.25 12.86
CA VAL A 281 -34.42 -6.82 11.67
C VAL A 281 -33.54 -6.00 10.73
N ASN A 282 -32.75 -5.05 11.25
CA ASN A 282 -31.81 -4.28 10.44
C ASN A 282 -30.85 -5.20 9.66
N ARG A 283 -30.18 -6.14 10.36
CA ARG A 283 -29.27 -7.12 9.71
C ARG A 283 -29.98 -8.00 8.68
N MET A 284 -31.21 -8.36 8.94
CA MET A 284 -32.04 -9.12 7.99
C MET A 284 -32.31 -8.30 6.72
N LEU A 285 -32.71 -7.03 6.84
CA LEU A 285 -32.97 -6.14 5.72
C LEU A 285 -31.72 -5.99 4.81
N ILE A 286 -30.55 -5.80 5.39
CA ILE A 286 -29.28 -5.74 4.63
C ILE A 286 -29.05 -7.05 3.86
N ARG A 287 -29.28 -8.21 4.49
CA ARG A 287 -29.06 -9.53 3.89
C ARG A 287 -30.08 -9.89 2.79
N THR A 288 -31.26 -9.31 2.83
CA THR A 288 -32.28 -9.55 1.80
C THR A 288 -32.02 -8.77 0.51
N LYS A 289 -31.21 -7.71 0.56
CA LYS A 289 -30.78 -6.93 -0.62
C LYS A 289 -29.28 -6.61 -0.54
N PRO A 290 -28.40 -7.64 -0.57
CA PRO A 290 -26.97 -7.46 -0.36
C PRO A 290 -26.28 -6.61 -1.44
N GLU A 291 -26.83 -6.55 -2.66
CA GLU A 291 -26.26 -5.77 -3.77
C GLU A 291 -26.25 -4.28 -3.45
N ALA A 292 -27.30 -3.74 -2.81
CA ALA A 292 -27.36 -2.33 -2.41
C ALA A 292 -26.25 -2.03 -1.38
N HIS A 293 -26.08 -2.91 -0.38
CA HIS A 293 -25.01 -2.81 0.60
C HIS A 293 -23.63 -2.91 -0.06
N ARG A 294 -23.43 -3.88 -0.97
CA ARG A 294 -22.17 -4.05 -1.68
C ARG A 294 -21.83 -2.83 -2.53
N LYS A 295 -22.79 -2.27 -3.25
CA LYS A 295 -22.58 -1.07 -4.09
C LYS A 295 -22.17 0.13 -3.25
N ALA A 296 -22.76 0.30 -2.07
CA ALA A 296 -22.46 1.38 -1.17
C ALA A 296 -21.08 1.27 -0.51
N MET A 297 -20.74 0.05 -0.05
CA MET A 297 -19.56 -0.17 0.80
C MET A 297 -18.34 -0.70 0.04
N LEU A 298 -18.49 -1.10 -1.23
CA LEU A 298 -17.40 -1.65 -2.04
C LEU A 298 -17.45 -1.11 -3.46
N GLN A 299 -16.96 0.10 -3.61
CA GLN A 299 -16.81 0.76 -4.90
C GLN A 299 -15.57 0.26 -5.65
N PRO A 300 -15.47 0.44 -6.99
CA PRO A 300 -14.29 0.04 -7.77
C PRO A 300 -12.99 0.64 -7.24
N LEU A 301 -13.03 1.88 -6.74
CA LEU A 301 -11.85 2.59 -6.19
C LEU A 301 -11.18 1.84 -5.03
N HIS A 302 -11.93 1.10 -4.18
CA HIS A 302 -11.36 0.31 -3.08
C HIS A 302 -10.44 -0.83 -3.55
N LYS A 303 -10.51 -1.21 -4.84
CA LYS A 303 -9.64 -2.22 -5.45
C LYS A 303 -8.50 -1.62 -6.25
N SER A 304 -8.40 -0.29 -6.29
CA SER A 304 -7.31 0.43 -6.97
C SER A 304 -6.16 0.71 -6.00
N GLU A 305 -4.97 0.84 -6.53
CA GLU A 305 -3.78 1.24 -5.78
C GLU A 305 -3.84 2.70 -5.35
N THR A 306 -4.55 3.53 -6.12
CA THR A 306 -4.78 4.95 -5.81
C THR A 306 -5.54 5.11 -4.48
N PHE A 307 -6.37 4.14 -4.11
CA PHE A 307 -7.01 4.11 -2.81
C PHE A 307 -5.99 4.08 -1.66
N CYS A 308 -4.99 3.21 -1.76
CA CYS A 308 -3.91 3.13 -0.78
C CYS A 308 -3.04 4.39 -0.78
N ALA A 309 -2.81 4.97 -1.97
CA ALA A 309 -2.03 6.19 -2.15
C ALA A 309 -2.57 7.39 -1.35
N THR A 310 -3.88 7.44 -1.07
CA THR A 310 -4.47 8.55 -0.30
C THR A 310 -3.79 8.78 1.04
N CYS A 311 -3.33 7.70 1.73
CA CYS A 311 -2.64 7.76 3.01
C CYS A 311 -1.17 7.31 2.93
N HIS A 312 -0.80 6.52 1.89
CA HIS A 312 0.55 5.99 1.71
C HIS A 312 1.38 6.77 0.67
N LYS A 313 0.99 8.01 0.41
CA LYS A 313 1.77 9.05 -0.27
C LYS A 313 1.58 10.35 0.50
N VAL A 314 2.66 10.91 1.03
CA VAL A 314 2.62 12.03 1.96
C VAL A 314 3.60 13.12 1.53
N SER A 315 3.20 14.36 1.66
CA SER A 315 4.06 15.53 1.53
C SER A 315 3.80 16.53 2.65
N LEU A 316 4.83 17.27 3.02
CA LEU A 316 4.71 18.39 3.92
C LEU A 316 4.78 19.69 3.10
N ASP A 317 4.05 20.71 3.53
CA ASP A 317 4.03 22.03 2.87
C ASP A 317 3.98 23.12 3.93
N VAL A 318 4.02 24.36 3.51
CA VAL A 318 4.07 25.56 4.36
C VAL A 318 3.08 25.56 5.53
N PRO A 319 1.81 25.13 5.37
CA PRO A 319 0.87 25.07 6.49
C PRO A 319 1.27 24.10 7.60
N ILE A 320 2.13 23.10 7.30
CA ILE A 320 2.54 22.06 8.25
C ILE A 320 3.93 22.33 8.81
N ASN A 321 4.90 22.61 7.90
CA ASN A 321 6.31 22.69 8.28
C ASN A 321 6.86 24.13 8.33
N HIS A 322 6.02 25.15 8.02
CA HIS A 322 6.42 26.56 7.92
C HIS A 322 7.68 26.81 7.07
N TYR A 323 7.88 25.97 6.04
CA TYR A 323 9.09 26.00 5.24
C TYR A 323 8.81 25.84 3.75
N LYS A 324 8.87 24.65 3.21
CA LYS A 324 8.69 24.33 1.79
C LYS A 324 8.00 23.00 1.61
N TRP A 325 7.54 22.74 0.40
CA TRP A 325 7.08 21.41 0.04
C TRP A 325 8.23 20.39 0.10
N LEU A 326 8.02 19.30 0.82
CA LEU A 326 8.94 18.16 0.97
C LEU A 326 8.17 16.87 0.76
N ARG A 327 8.71 15.95 -0.05
CA ARG A 327 8.16 14.60 -0.21
C ARG A 327 8.47 13.78 1.04
N GLY A 328 7.43 13.36 1.76
CA GLY A 328 7.53 12.46 2.90
C GLY A 328 7.51 10.99 2.49
N GLN A 329 6.78 10.18 3.24
CA GLN A 329 6.52 8.78 2.94
C GLN A 329 5.83 8.63 1.58
N ASP A 330 6.31 7.68 0.75
CA ASP A 330 5.80 7.51 -0.61
C ASP A 330 6.03 6.09 -1.14
N GLU A 331 5.14 5.19 -0.75
CA GLU A 331 5.14 3.83 -1.28
C GLU A 331 4.52 3.76 -2.68
N TYR A 332 3.55 4.66 -2.97
CA TYR A 332 2.81 4.61 -4.21
C TYR A 332 3.67 4.95 -5.42
N ASP A 333 4.41 6.06 -5.40
CA ASP A 333 5.24 6.45 -6.55
C ASP A 333 6.39 5.47 -6.76
N ALA A 334 6.95 4.91 -5.67
CA ALA A 334 7.97 3.88 -5.76
C ALA A 334 7.41 2.58 -6.38
N TRP A 335 6.19 2.17 -5.99
CA TRP A 335 5.51 1.04 -6.61
C TRP A 335 5.16 1.31 -8.08
N GLN A 336 4.59 2.46 -8.38
CA GLN A 336 4.21 2.87 -9.72
C GLN A 336 5.43 2.85 -10.67
N ALA A 337 6.61 3.30 -10.20
CA ALA A 337 7.85 3.29 -10.94
C ALA A 337 8.63 1.96 -10.86
N SER A 338 8.02 0.87 -10.43
CA SER A 338 8.68 -0.43 -10.27
C SER A 338 8.28 -1.43 -11.35
N GLY A 339 9.08 -2.49 -11.50
CA GLY A 339 8.72 -3.63 -12.33
C GLY A 339 7.60 -4.47 -11.74
N VAL A 340 7.29 -4.30 -10.43
CA VAL A 340 6.21 -5.02 -9.75
C VAL A 340 4.84 -4.54 -10.23
N SER A 341 4.70 -3.26 -10.53
CA SER A 341 3.49 -2.68 -11.13
C SER A 341 3.38 -2.92 -12.65
N TYR A 342 4.44 -3.36 -13.31
CA TYR A 342 4.61 -3.37 -14.77
C TYR A 342 4.59 -1.98 -15.43
N ASN A 343 4.84 -0.92 -14.65
CA ASN A 343 4.96 0.45 -15.18
C ASN A 343 6.42 0.92 -15.35
N ALA A 344 7.40 0.02 -15.26
CA ALA A 344 8.82 0.38 -15.42
C ALA A 344 9.51 -0.58 -16.38
N VAL A 345 9.69 -0.17 -17.64
CA VAL A 345 10.36 -0.96 -18.66
C VAL A 345 11.82 -1.24 -18.30
N ALA A 346 12.46 -0.30 -17.63
CA ALA A 346 13.86 -0.40 -17.21
C ALA A 346 14.07 -1.16 -15.90
N ALA A 347 13.05 -1.76 -15.27
CA ALA A 347 13.21 -2.46 -14.01
C ALA A 347 14.16 -3.65 -14.08
N PHE A 348 14.93 -3.90 -13.01
CA PHE A 348 15.80 -5.09 -12.89
C PHE A 348 15.04 -6.36 -12.46
N TYR A 349 13.82 -6.21 -11.98
CA TYR A 349 12.99 -7.31 -11.53
C TYR A 349 11.53 -7.07 -11.97
N ASN A 350 10.98 -8.09 -12.63
CA ASN A 350 9.56 -8.14 -12.94
C ASN A 350 9.02 -9.49 -12.44
N PRO A 351 7.97 -9.51 -11.61
CA PRO A 351 7.30 -10.76 -11.24
C PRO A 351 6.59 -11.35 -12.47
N PRO A 352 6.12 -12.61 -12.41
CA PRO A 352 5.41 -13.25 -13.53
C PRO A 352 4.12 -12.50 -13.95
N GLN A 353 3.53 -11.72 -13.05
CA GLN A 353 2.36 -10.88 -13.31
C GLN A 353 2.46 -9.60 -12.47
N SER A 354 1.78 -8.54 -12.93
CA SER A 354 1.66 -7.30 -12.14
C SER A 354 1.03 -7.57 -10.78
N LEU A 355 1.59 -6.97 -9.74
CA LEU A 355 1.11 -7.08 -8.37
C LEU A 355 0.72 -5.69 -7.85
N THR A 356 -0.44 -5.63 -7.21
CA THR A 356 -1.01 -4.43 -6.59
C THR A 356 -0.68 -4.37 -5.10
N CYS A 357 -0.99 -3.25 -4.45
CA CYS A 357 -0.89 -3.13 -3.00
C CYS A 357 -1.71 -4.23 -2.30
N GLN A 358 -2.94 -4.43 -2.77
CA GLN A 358 -3.85 -5.44 -2.24
C GLN A 358 -3.34 -6.88 -2.47
N SER A 359 -2.65 -7.15 -3.59
CA SER A 359 -2.09 -8.48 -3.86
C SER A 359 -1.11 -8.95 -2.77
N CYS A 360 -0.36 -8.01 -2.19
CA CYS A 360 0.64 -8.30 -1.15
C CYS A 360 0.07 -8.12 0.26
N HIS A 361 -0.63 -6.99 0.52
CA HIS A 361 -1.06 -6.61 1.87
C HIS A 361 -2.48 -7.05 2.22
N MET A 362 -3.27 -7.52 1.24
CA MET A 362 -4.64 -8.00 1.41
C MET A 362 -4.86 -9.31 0.62
N ALA A 363 -3.89 -10.23 0.67
CA ALA A 363 -4.00 -11.50 -0.04
C ALA A 363 -5.32 -12.23 0.29
N MET A 364 -5.90 -12.90 -0.72
CA MET A 364 -7.17 -13.60 -0.56
C MET A 364 -7.07 -14.73 0.45
N GLU A 365 -7.91 -14.70 1.48
CA GLU A 365 -7.95 -15.67 2.56
C GLU A 365 -9.28 -16.44 2.61
N LYS A 366 -9.26 -17.67 3.12
CA LYS A 366 -10.48 -18.44 3.36
C LYS A 366 -11.33 -17.73 4.42
N SER A 367 -12.63 -17.66 4.19
CA SER A 367 -13.57 -17.03 5.11
C SER A 367 -14.95 -17.66 5.01
N ASN A 368 -15.63 -17.72 6.16
CA ASN A 368 -17.03 -18.10 6.28
C ASN A 368 -17.95 -16.87 6.35
N ASP A 369 -17.43 -15.67 6.21
CA ASP A 369 -18.22 -14.44 6.19
C ASP A 369 -19.28 -14.50 5.10
N ARG A 370 -20.46 -13.97 5.37
CA ARG A 370 -21.57 -14.03 4.39
C ARG A 370 -21.30 -13.18 3.14
N GLY A 371 -20.44 -12.19 3.24
CA GLY A 371 -19.98 -11.36 2.11
C GLY A 371 -18.79 -11.94 1.36
N ASN A 372 -18.40 -13.20 1.60
CA ASN A 372 -17.27 -13.83 0.90
C ASN A 372 -17.55 -14.03 -0.60
N ASP A 373 -16.47 -14.12 -1.38
CA ASP A 373 -16.48 -14.49 -2.79
C ASP A 373 -15.80 -15.86 -2.93
N TYR A 374 -16.57 -16.89 -3.32
CA TYR A 374 -16.08 -18.29 -3.39
C TYR A 374 -15.36 -18.76 -2.12
N GLN A 375 -15.93 -18.51 -0.95
CA GLN A 375 -15.35 -18.81 0.37
C GLN A 375 -14.02 -18.11 0.64
N LYS A 376 -13.78 -16.95 0.03
CA LYS A 376 -12.60 -16.12 0.25
C LYS A 376 -12.98 -14.66 0.43
N VAL A 377 -12.13 -13.94 1.15
CA VAL A 377 -12.18 -12.48 1.31
C VAL A 377 -10.80 -11.89 1.12
N PHE A 378 -10.71 -10.63 0.77
CA PHE A 378 -9.46 -9.90 0.90
C PHE A 378 -9.06 -9.82 2.37
N GLY A 379 -7.81 -10.18 2.69
CA GLY A 379 -7.28 -10.15 4.05
C GLY A 379 -7.25 -8.72 4.60
N HIS A 380 -7.68 -8.54 5.84
CA HIS A 380 -7.70 -7.24 6.54
C HIS A 380 -6.71 -7.18 7.72
N PHE A 381 -5.77 -8.10 7.79
CA PHE A 381 -4.62 -7.99 8.71
C PHE A 381 -3.61 -6.93 8.26
N PHE A 382 -3.56 -6.64 6.97
CA PHE A 382 -2.59 -5.72 6.35
C PHE A 382 -1.16 -6.01 6.81
N PRO A 383 -0.64 -7.25 6.63
CA PRO A 383 0.69 -7.59 7.08
C PRO A 383 1.71 -6.68 6.38
N ALA A 384 2.59 -6.09 7.19
CA ALA A 384 3.64 -5.19 6.74
C ALA A 384 4.84 -5.31 7.69
N ALA A 385 5.41 -4.20 8.15
CA ALA A 385 6.63 -4.20 8.95
C ALA A 385 6.41 -3.69 10.39
N ASN A 386 5.18 -3.53 10.85
CA ASN A 386 4.93 -3.04 12.21
C ASN A 386 4.99 -4.18 13.24
N THR A 387 6.20 -4.46 13.74
CA THR A 387 6.45 -5.45 14.79
C THR A 387 6.24 -4.88 16.20
N ALA A 388 6.23 -3.54 16.35
CA ALA A 388 6.16 -2.89 17.66
C ALA A 388 4.74 -2.90 18.25
N LEU A 389 3.73 -2.46 17.52
CA LEU A 389 2.36 -2.34 18.05
C LEU A 389 1.81 -3.66 18.60
N PRO A 390 1.91 -4.81 17.90
CA PRO A 390 1.41 -6.06 18.48
C PRO A 390 2.13 -6.47 19.76
N SER A 391 3.40 -6.08 19.96
CA SER A 391 4.15 -6.39 21.18
C SER A 391 3.79 -5.51 22.38
N LEU A 392 3.22 -4.33 22.12
CA LEU A 392 2.85 -3.31 23.14
C LEU A 392 1.37 -3.35 23.53
N THR A 393 0.58 -4.17 22.87
CA THR A 393 -0.85 -4.33 23.13
C THR A 393 -1.14 -5.66 23.80
N ASP A 394 -2.38 -5.86 24.26
CA ASP A 394 -2.86 -7.17 24.72
C ASP A 394 -2.84 -8.27 23.64
N LEU A 395 -2.49 -7.89 22.40
CA LEU A 395 -2.39 -8.76 21.23
C LEU A 395 -0.99 -9.33 21.00
N LYS A 396 -0.05 -9.20 21.96
CA LYS A 396 1.35 -9.67 21.85
C LYS A 396 1.51 -11.16 21.46
N ASN A 397 0.54 -12.01 21.75
CA ASN A 397 0.52 -13.43 21.37
C ASN A 397 -0.48 -13.71 20.23
N SER A 398 -0.94 -12.68 19.52
CA SER A 398 -1.92 -12.83 18.46
C SER A 398 -1.30 -13.29 17.14
N GLU A 399 -2.15 -13.67 16.22
CA GLU A 399 -1.76 -13.99 14.84
C GLU A 399 -1.13 -12.78 14.12
N TRP A 400 -1.36 -11.55 14.59
CA TRP A 400 -0.79 -10.33 14.00
C TRP A 400 0.73 -10.36 13.97
N ILE A 401 1.40 -10.60 15.11
CA ILE A 401 2.88 -10.63 15.14
C ILE A 401 3.43 -11.78 14.28
N ASN A 402 2.79 -12.95 14.32
CA ASN A 402 3.19 -14.12 13.53
C ASN A 402 3.07 -13.84 12.02
N ARG A 403 2.01 -13.19 11.58
CA ARG A 403 1.82 -12.81 10.17
C ARG A 403 2.80 -11.76 9.73
N THR A 404 3.07 -10.75 10.56
CA THR A 404 4.06 -9.72 10.29
C THR A 404 5.45 -10.34 10.13
N THR A 405 5.85 -11.24 11.04
CA THR A 405 7.13 -11.94 10.97
C THR A 405 7.25 -12.77 9.69
N ARG A 406 6.26 -13.61 9.40
CA ARG A 406 6.24 -14.43 8.16
C ARG A 406 6.27 -13.55 6.90
N PHE A 407 5.57 -12.42 6.91
CA PHE A 407 5.56 -11.49 5.80
C PHE A 407 6.94 -10.88 5.54
N LEU A 408 7.68 -10.52 6.58
CA LEU A 408 9.05 -10.00 6.47
C LEU A 408 10.03 -11.07 5.98
N GLN A 409 9.81 -12.33 6.32
CA GLN A 409 10.68 -13.48 5.99
C GLN A 409 10.37 -14.16 4.63
N ASP A 410 9.32 -13.72 3.91
CA ASP A 410 8.90 -14.35 2.64
C ASP A 410 9.73 -13.85 1.45
N ASP A 411 11.02 -14.14 1.44
CA ASP A 411 11.98 -13.77 0.38
C ASP A 411 11.89 -12.28 -0.05
N ARG A 412 11.56 -11.39 0.87
CA ARG A 412 11.51 -9.95 0.59
C ARG A 412 12.89 -9.37 0.33
N ILE A 413 13.83 -9.86 1.13
CA ILE A 413 15.24 -9.52 1.06
C ILE A 413 16.04 -10.81 0.87
N ASN A 414 16.98 -10.79 -0.07
CA ASN A 414 18.03 -11.81 -0.17
C ASN A 414 19.34 -11.19 0.25
N ILE A 415 20.15 -11.94 0.98
CA ILE A 415 21.50 -11.60 1.34
C ILE A 415 22.44 -12.65 0.76
N ASP A 416 23.63 -12.22 0.37
CA ASP A 416 24.64 -13.08 -0.27
C ASP A 416 26.04 -12.59 0.09
N ILE A 417 26.83 -13.41 0.76
CA ILE A 417 28.26 -13.20 0.93
C ILE A 417 28.92 -13.61 -0.41
N PHE A 418 28.81 -12.69 -1.37
CA PHE A 418 29.09 -12.95 -2.77
C PHE A 418 30.57 -13.27 -3.02
N GLY A 419 31.47 -12.52 -2.38
CA GLY A 419 32.86 -12.64 -2.67
C GLY A 419 33.75 -12.04 -1.60
N ALA A 420 35.05 -12.20 -1.81
CA ALA A 420 36.08 -11.56 -1.01
C ALA A 420 37.17 -10.97 -1.92
N ILE A 421 37.64 -9.77 -1.58
CA ILE A 421 38.83 -9.19 -2.23
C ILE A 421 40.01 -9.42 -1.31
N ILE A 422 41.01 -10.15 -1.83
CA ILE A 422 42.29 -10.46 -1.19
C ILE A 422 43.38 -10.05 -2.15
N ASP A 423 44.37 -9.30 -1.69
CA ASP A 423 45.50 -8.83 -2.50
C ASP A 423 45.04 -8.11 -3.79
N SER A 424 43.95 -7.37 -3.72
CA SER A 424 43.30 -6.65 -4.84
C SER A 424 42.63 -7.55 -5.89
N GLU A 425 42.54 -8.85 -5.66
CA GLU A 425 41.86 -9.80 -6.53
C GLU A 425 40.50 -10.18 -5.95
N LEU A 426 39.44 -10.09 -6.76
CA LEU A 426 38.09 -10.53 -6.40
C LEU A 426 37.98 -12.05 -6.56
N ILE A 427 37.82 -12.77 -5.46
CA ILE A 427 37.50 -14.18 -5.37
C ILE A 427 35.98 -14.31 -5.25
N ALA A 428 35.28 -14.60 -6.35
CA ALA A 428 33.83 -14.67 -6.42
C ALA A 428 33.37 -15.56 -7.59
N PRO A 429 32.13 -16.08 -7.50
CA PRO A 429 31.25 -16.09 -6.34
C PRO A 429 31.67 -17.19 -5.37
N LEU A 430 31.69 -16.87 -4.09
CA LEU A 430 32.06 -17.85 -3.07
C LEU A 430 31.02 -18.99 -2.98
N GLY A 431 31.51 -20.22 -2.78
CA GLY A 431 30.75 -21.32 -2.24
C GLY A 431 30.68 -21.24 -0.72
N ASP A 432 30.68 -22.40 -0.09
CA ASP A 432 30.50 -22.46 1.36
C ASP A 432 31.80 -22.14 2.14
N ARG A 433 32.94 -21.95 1.43
CA ARG A 433 34.26 -21.85 2.09
C ARG A 433 35.21 -20.85 1.44
N LEU A 434 35.91 -20.08 2.28
CA LEU A 434 36.98 -19.17 1.89
C LEU A 434 38.28 -19.52 2.62
N GLN A 435 39.36 -19.74 1.88
CA GLN A 435 40.70 -19.89 2.45
C GLN A 435 41.35 -18.53 2.65
N VAL A 436 41.94 -18.30 3.85
CA VAL A 436 42.69 -17.10 4.19
C VAL A 436 44.05 -17.43 4.80
N LYS A 437 44.96 -16.47 4.80
CA LYS A 437 46.27 -16.60 5.42
C LYS A 437 46.43 -15.59 6.54
N PRO A 438 47.16 -15.88 7.63
CA PRO A 438 47.49 -14.91 8.65
C PRO A 438 48.13 -13.65 8.05
N GLY A 439 47.72 -12.48 8.57
CA GLY A 439 48.18 -11.17 8.12
C GLY A 439 47.52 -10.62 6.86
N GLN A 440 46.73 -11.41 6.13
CA GLN A 440 46.00 -10.92 4.95
C GLN A 440 44.89 -9.93 5.32
N GLN A 441 44.70 -8.91 4.50
CA GLN A 441 43.52 -8.08 4.53
C GLN A 441 42.47 -8.69 3.59
N VAL A 442 41.29 -8.98 4.13
CA VAL A 442 40.14 -9.53 3.42
C VAL A 442 39.02 -8.51 3.43
N ARG A 443 38.50 -8.19 2.25
CA ARG A 443 37.28 -7.35 2.14
C ARG A 443 36.15 -8.20 1.58
N PHE A 444 35.15 -8.50 2.41
CA PHE A 444 33.95 -9.22 2.00
C PHE A 444 33.01 -8.32 1.23
N GLU A 445 32.43 -8.84 0.17
CA GLU A 445 31.42 -8.21 -0.68
C GLU A 445 30.05 -8.82 -0.34
N VAL A 446 29.27 -8.14 0.50
CA VAL A 446 27.95 -8.64 0.95
C VAL A 446 26.86 -7.93 0.21
N ILE A 447 26.10 -8.69 -0.61
CA ILE A 447 25.01 -8.16 -1.43
C ILE A 447 23.70 -8.26 -0.63
N VAL A 448 22.92 -7.19 -0.64
CA VAL A 448 21.52 -7.19 -0.19
C VAL A 448 20.62 -6.83 -1.36
N ARG A 449 19.71 -7.74 -1.70
CA ARG A 449 18.86 -7.68 -2.87
C ARG A 449 17.39 -7.61 -2.48
N THR A 450 16.65 -6.62 -3.00
CA THR A 450 15.20 -6.56 -2.84
C THR A 450 14.51 -7.41 -3.91
N LYS A 451 13.65 -8.34 -3.47
CA LYS A 451 12.75 -9.13 -4.32
C LYS A 451 11.36 -9.11 -3.70
N LYS A 452 10.31 -9.33 -4.48
CA LYS A 452 8.93 -9.32 -3.97
C LYS A 452 8.54 -8.09 -3.13
N ILE A 453 9.26 -6.97 -3.26
CA ILE A 453 8.93 -5.67 -2.68
C ILE A 453 8.58 -4.73 -3.81
N GLY A 454 7.37 -4.16 -3.79
CA GLY A 454 6.90 -3.25 -4.83
C GLY A 454 7.33 -1.81 -4.64
N HIS A 455 7.79 -1.44 -3.46
CA HIS A 455 8.24 -0.10 -3.10
C HIS A 455 9.65 -0.13 -2.50
N THR A 456 10.18 1.02 -2.11
CA THR A 456 11.50 1.13 -1.48
C THR A 456 11.57 0.31 -0.18
N PHE A 457 12.71 -0.32 0.09
CA PHE A 457 12.99 -1.00 1.35
C PHE A 457 13.93 -0.13 2.23
N PRO A 458 13.56 0.11 3.49
CA PRO A 458 12.28 -0.18 4.12
C PRO A 458 11.15 0.72 3.60
N GLY A 459 9.91 0.21 3.60
CA GLY A 459 8.72 1.01 3.34
C GLY A 459 8.27 1.79 4.57
N GLY A 460 7.34 2.72 4.39
CA GLY A 460 6.87 3.61 5.43
C GLY A 460 7.83 4.78 5.66
N THR A 461 7.83 5.31 6.87
CA THR A 461 8.68 6.43 7.26
C THR A 461 10.12 5.97 7.46
N ILE A 462 11.00 6.41 6.58
CA ILE A 462 12.40 5.93 6.46
C ILE A 462 13.26 6.21 7.70
N ASP A 463 12.90 7.21 8.48
CA ASP A 463 13.59 7.63 9.72
C ASP A 463 13.21 6.80 10.95
N SER A 464 12.07 6.12 10.92
CA SER A 464 11.56 5.37 12.07
C SER A 464 11.85 3.88 12.01
N ASN A 465 12.10 3.34 10.83
CA ASN A 465 12.47 1.93 10.67
C ASN A 465 13.95 1.72 10.98
N GLU A 466 14.28 0.58 11.55
CA GLU A 466 15.66 0.21 11.88
C GLU A 466 15.99 -1.18 11.30
N PRO A 467 16.09 -1.31 9.98
CA PRO A 467 16.72 -2.47 9.37
C PRO A 467 18.23 -2.25 9.29
N TRP A 468 19.00 -3.31 9.60
CA TRP A 468 20.45 -3.26 9.56
C TRP A 468 21.07 -4.57 9.13
N LEU A 469 22.30 -4.49 8.69
CA LEU A 469 23.13 -5.65 8.37
C LEU A 469 23.98 -6.00 9.60
N GLU A 470 23.81 -7.19 10.12
CA GLU A 470 24.61 -7.79 11.16
C GLU A 470 25.58 -8.79 10.54
N ILE A 471 26.86 -8.66 10.86
CA ILE A 471 27.88 -9.65 10.53
C ILE A 471 28.53 -10.17 11.80
N VAL A 472 28.59 -11.50 11.92
CA VAL A 472 29.19 -12.17 13.07
C VAL A 472 30.10 -13.30 12.59
N GLY A 473 31.33 -13.29 13.02
CA GLY A 473 32.24 -14.42 12.89
C GLY A 473 32.35 -15.17 14.23
N THR A 474 32.02 -16.47 14.24
CA THR A 474 32.11 -17.31 15.42
C THR A 474 33.08 -18.47 15.20
N ASN A 475 33.82 -18.83 16.24
CA ASN A 475 34.65 -20.04 16.20
C ASN A 475 33.79 -21.31 16.35
N GLN A 476 34.43 -22.49 16.30
CA GLN A 476 33.74 -23.80 16.41
C GLN A 476 33.06 -23.99 17.79
N ASN A 477 33.49 -23.27 18.83
CA ASN A 477 32.88 -23.31 20.16
C ASN A 477 31.67 -22.35 20.26
N GLY A 478 31.35 -21.58 19.23
CA GLY A 478 30.27 -20.57 19.23
C GLY A 478 30.66 -19.24 19.85
N GLU A 479 31.96 -19.04 20.17
CA GLU A 479 32.43 -17.76 20.71
C GLU A 479 32.60 -16.75 19.57
N THR A 480 32.16 -15.49 19.82
CA THR A 480 32.26 -14.42 18.83
C THR A 480 33.68 -13.94 18.69
N PHE A 481 34.20 -14.05 17.49
CA PHE A 481 35.55 -13.62 17.12
C PHE A 481 35.59 -12.15 16.69
N PHE A 482 34.65 -11.78 15.84
CA PHE A 482 34.39 -10.39 15.45
C PHE A 482 32.90 -10.19 15.15
N SER A 483 32.43 -8.94 15.26
CA SER A 483 31.06 -8.61 14.89
C SER A 483 30.93 -7.15 14.44
N SER A 484 29.90 -6.88 13.65
CA SER A 484 29.36 -5.56 13.36
C SER A 484 27.84 -5.67 13.35
N GLY A 485 27.14 -4.72 13.95
CA GLY A 485 25.69 -4.71 14.00
C GLY A 485 25.07 -5.52 15.14
N SER A 486 25.82 -5.89 16.16
CA SER A 486 25.29 -6.52 17.38
C SER A 486 24.42 -5.56 18.17
N ILE A 487 23.39 -6.09 18.82
CA ILE A 487 22.59 -5.31 19.78
C ILE A 487 23.36 -5.19 21.08
N GLN A 488 23.63 -3.95 21.48
CA GLN A 488 24.35 -3.62 22.70
C GLN A 488 23.48 -3.82 23.97
N PRO A 489 24.08 -3.90 25.18
CA PRO A 489 23.31 -4.06 26.42
C PRO A 489 22.28 -2.95 26.67
N ASP A 490 22.53 -1.75 26.18
CA ASP A 490 21.62 -0.61 26.24
C ASP A 490 20.55 -0.63 25.13
N LYS A 491 20.47 -1.71 24.38
CA LYS A 491 19.51 -1.99 23.28
C LYS A 491 19.70 -1.13 22.03
N HIS A 492 20.73 -0.32 21.92
CA HIS A 492 21.14 0.23 20.64
C HIS A 492 21.77 -0.86 19.76
N VAL A 493 21.55 -0.74 18.46
CA VAL A 493 22.36 -1.48 17.50
C VAL A 493 23.74 -0.82 17.43
N ASP A 494 24.79 -1.61 17.35
CA ASP A 494 26.15 -1.14 17.17
C ASP A 494 26.22 -0.05 16.08
N PRO A 495 26.71 1.15 16.40
CA PRO A 495 26.77 2.26 15.44
C PRO A 495 27.61 2.00 14.21
N SER A 496 28.53 1.00 14.25
CA SER A 496 29.33 0.57 13.11
C SER A 496 28.56 -0.28 12.09
N ALA A 497 27.32 -0.67 12.40
CA ALA A 497 26.45 -1.39 11.48
C ALA A 497 26.10 -0.58 10.25
N HIS A 498 25.87 -1.25 9.14
CA HIS A 498 25.19 -0.65 8.01
C HIS A 498 23.68 -0.65 8.20
N PHE A 499 23.06 0.54 8.13
CA PHE A 499 21.61 0.71 8.29
C PHE A 499 20.94 1.07 6.97
N PHE A 500 19.86 0.35 6.65
CA PHE A 500 18.98 0.65 5.51
C PHE A 500 17.89 1.64 5.94
N ARG A 501 18.25 2.90 6.17
CA ARG A 501 17.31 3.93 6.64
C ARG A 501 17.68 5.31 6.08
N GLY A 502 16.75 6.26 6.21
CA GLY A 502 17.04 7.67 6.03
C GLY A 502 17.26 8.37 7.35
N VAL A 503 18.18 9.32 7.39
CA VAL A 503 18.41 10.21 8.53
C VAL A 503 18.00 11.62 8.13
N LEU A 504 17.03 12.17 8.86
CA LEU A 504 16.43 13.47 8.63
C LEU A 504 17.02 14.52 9.57
N LEU A 505 17.18 15.74 9.09
CA LEU A 505 17.72 16.88 9.83
C LEU A 505 16.68 18.00 9.90
N ASP A 506 16.66 18.68 11.03
CA ASP A 506 15.95 19.95 11.23
C ASP A 506 16.72 21.17 10.65
N GLY A 507 16.26 22.39 10.96
CA GLY A 507 16.86 23.64 10.50
C GLY A 507 18.24 23.93 11.08
N ASP A 508 18.56 23.39 12.24
CA ASP A 508 19.82 23.54 12.96
C ASP A 508 20.82 22.42 12.64
N GLY A 509 20.40 21.45 11.81
CA GLY A 509 21.21 20.29 11.43
C GLY A 509 21.25 19.20 12.50
N GLU A 510 20.28 19.20 13.44
CA GLU A 510 20.10 18.15 14.41
C GLU A 510 19.23 17.01 13.86
N PHE A 511 19.40 15.80 14.39
CA PHE A 511 18.65 14.64 13.96
C PHE A 511 17.18 14.68 14.41
N ILE A 512 16.26 14.35 13.51
CA ILE A 512 14.86 14.13 13.79
C ILE A 512 14.71 12.80 14.54
N LEU A 513 14.53 12.83 15.84
CA LEU A 513 14.49 11.64 16.72
C LEU A 513 13.15 11.48 17.48
N LYS A 514 12.22 12.40 17.32
CA LYS A 514 10.94 12.45 18.05
C LYS A 514 9.73 12.22 17.16
N ARG A 515 9.93 11.70 15.95
CA ARG A 515 8.85 11.62 14.94
C ARG A 515 8.18 12.98 14.70
N ASN A 516 8.99 14.03 14.58
CA ASN A 516 8.61 15.42 14.38
C ASN A 516 8.80 15.90 12.93
N PRO A 517 7.99 15.38 11.95
CA PRO A 517 8.20 15.65 10.53
C PRO A 517 8.03 17.14 10.18
N HIS A 518 7.30 17.92 10.98
CA HIS A 518 7.10 19.36 10.76
C HIS A 518 8.40 20.18 10.91
N GLU A 519 9.39 19.66 11.63
CA GLU A 519 10.70 20.29 11.78
C GLU A 519 11.71 19.85 10.72
N TRP A 520 11.38 18.84 9.90
CA TRP A 520 12.24 18.35 8.85
C TRP A 520 12.56 19.41 7.81
N ARG A 521 13.86 19.54 7.46
CA ARG A 521 14.36 20.44 6.42
C ARG A 521 15.11 19.73 5.31
N THR A 522 15.92 18.72 5.66
CA THR A 522 16.71 17.98 4.67
C THR A 522 17.00 16.56 5.14
N THR A 523 17.43 15.73 4.20
CA THR A 523 17.91 14.37 4.47
C THR A 523 19.44 14.36 4.45
N LEU A 524 20.06 13.85 5.50
CA LEU A 524 21.52 13.71 5.59
C LEU A 524 22.01 12.60 4.67
N TYR A 525 21.39 11.42 4.76
CA TYR A 525 21.56 10.29 3.85
C TYR A 525 20.30 9.43 3.80
N ASN A 526 20.20 8.61 2.73
CA ASN A 526 19.15 7.65 2.55
C ASN A 526 19.71 6.38 1.88
N ASN A 527 19.90 5.32 2.68
CA ASN A 527 20.45 4.02 2.26
C ASN A 527 19.34 3.00 1.95
N SER A 528 18.13 3.46 1.73
CA SER A 528 17.04 2.55 1.32
C SER A 528 17.30 1.95 -0.06
N ILE A 529 16.85 0.71 -0.27
CA ILE A 529 17.05 -0.01 -1.54
C ILE A 529 15.77 0.08 -2.38
N PRO A 530 15.83 0.62 -3.61
CA PRO A 530 14.68 0.65 -4.51
C PRO A 530 14.15 -0.75 -4.86
N PRO A 531 12.87 -0.87 -5.28
CA PRO A 531 12.27 -2.15 -5.63
C PRO A 531 13.03 -2.83 -6.78
N GLY A 532 13.33 -4.11 -6.58
CA GLY A 532 14.08 -4.90 -7.57
C GLY A 532 15.53 -4.48 -7.75
N SER A 533 16.11 -3.68 -6.85
CA SER A 533 17.51 -3.26 -6.87
C SER A 533 18.37 -4.06 -5.90
N ALA A 534 19.66 -3.81 -5.88
CA ALA A 534 20.61 -4.40 -4.94
C ALA A 534 21.56 -3.33 -4.39
N ASP A 535 22.14 -3.62 -3.26
CA ASP A 535 23.26 -2.89 -2.71
C ASP A 535 24.38 -3.84 -2.31
N VAL A 536 25.61 -3.36 -2.26
CA VAL A 536 26.75 -4.14 -1.76
C VAL A 536 27.42 -3.38 -0.61
N ILE A 537 27.61 -4.07 0.46
CA ILE A 537 28.26 -3.53 1.69
C ILE A 537 29.61 -4.24 1.84
N HIS A 538 30.64 -3.45 2.03
CA HIS A 538 32.00 -3.92 2.11
C HIS A 538 32.45 -4.03 3.58
N TYR A 539 32.92 -5.22 3.98
CA TYR A 539 33.42 -5.46 5.31
C TYR A 539 34.89 -5.86 5.28
N THR A 540 35.75 -5.05 5.83
CA THR A 540 37.18 -5.30 5.86
C THR A 540 37.60 -5.93 7.17
N TRP A 541 38.35 -7.02 7.09
CA TRP A 541 38.93 -7.75 8.19
C TRP A 541 40.41 -7.98 7.94
N VAL A 542 41.25 -7.80 8.97
CA VAL A 542 42.64 -8.17 8.95
C VAL A 542 42.77 -9.49 9.70
N VAL A 543 43.21 -10.53 9.00
CA VAL A 543 43.39 -11.86 9.58
C VAL A 543 44.51 -11.83 10.61
N PRO A 544 44.29 -12.20 11.89
CA PRO A 544 45.30 -12.19 12.92
C PRO A 544 46.51 -13.08 12.53
N SER A 545 47.70 -12.70 13.01
CA SER A 545 48.95 -13.43 12.72
C SER A 545 48.97 -14.83 13.31
N ASP A 546 48.19 -15.04 14.39
CA ASP A 546 48.03 -16.29 15.13
C ASP A 546 46.76 -17.04 14.76
N PHE A 547 46.10 -16.67 13.68
CA PHE A 547 44.85 -17.31 13.21
C PHE A 547 45.11 -18.75 12.79
N GLU A 548 44.55 -19.69 13.52
CA GLU A 548 44.66 -21.12 13.30
C GLU A 548 43.31 -21.84 13.20
N GLU A 549 42.22 -21.14 13.52
CA GLU A 549 40.87 -21.69 13.66
C GLU A 549 40.05 -21.62 12.36
N GLU A 550 38.93 -22.29 12.37
CA GLU A 550 37.83 -22.04 11.44
C GLU A 550 36.84 -21.06 12.06
N ILE A 551 36.34 -20.13 11.23
CA ILE A 551 35.31 -19.16 11.62
C ILE A 551 34.09 -19.37 10.74
N ASN A 552 32.92 -19.50 11.36
CA ASN A 552 31.63 -19.36 10.68
C ASN A 552 31.32 -17.88 10.56
N LEU A 553 31.38 -17.33 9.36
CA LEU A 553 30.97 -15.99 9.04
C LEU A 553 29.47 -16.01 8.68
N ILE A 554 28.66 -15.33 9.43
CA ILE A 554 27.21 -15.21 9.23
C ILE A 554 26.87 -13.76 8.96
N ALA A 555 26.14 -13.50 7.87
CA ALA A 555 25.58 -12.19 7.55
C ALA A 555 24.05 -12.27 7.61
N LYS A 556 23.41 -11.29 8.28
CA LYS A 556 21.97 -11.24 8.51
C LYS A 556 21.43 -9.86 8.23
N VAL A 557 20.27 -9.79 7.58
CA VAL A 557 19.46 -8.57 7.57
C VAL A 557 18.42 -8.69 8.68
N ASN A 558 18.55 -7.86 9.68
CA ASN A 558 17.64 -7.75 10.81
C ASN A 558 16.71 -6.53 10.63
N TYR A 559 15.52 -6.61 11.20
CA TYR A 559 14.54 -5.52 11.21
C TYR A 559 13.94 -5.33 12.60
N ARG A 560 13.92 -4.08 13.06
CA ARG A 560 13.17 -3.62 14.24
C ARG A 560 12.32 -2.41 13.85
N LYS A 561 11.05 -2.40 14.23
CA LYS A 561 10.22 -1.21 14.08
C LYS A 561 10.52 -0.26 15.22
N PHE A 562 10.89 0.95 14.89
CA PHE A 562 11.37 2.01 15.74
C PHE A 562 12.75 1.77 16.36
N ASN A 563 13.61 2.74 16.15
CA ASN A 563 14.90 2.80 16.84
C ASN A 563 14.73 3.17 18.31
N ARG A 564 15.80 3.00 19.08
CA ARG A 564 15.78 3.25 20.51
C ARG A 564 15.38 4.68 20.90
N SER A 565 15.88 5.69 20.20
CA SER A 565 15.60 7.10 20.53
C SER A 565 14.11 7.42 20.41
N ILE A 566 13.47 6.94 19.34
CA ILE A 566 12.03 7.08 19.13
C ILE A 566 11.26 6.29 20.21
N THR A 567 11.72 5.08 20.54
CA THR A 567 11.07 4.23 21.55
C THR A 567 11.09 4.92 22.92
N ILE A 568 12.23 5.43 23.36
CA ILE A 568 12.34 6.15 24.64
C ILE A 568 11.45 7.41 24.65
N HIS A 569 11.51 8.21 23.57
CA HIS A 569 10.68 9.42 23.47
C HIS A 569 9.18 9.11 23.55
N SER A 570 8.75 7.98 22.97
CA SER A 570 7.32 7.66 22.84
C SER A 570 6.75 6.91 24.03
N LEU A 571 7.59 6.18 24.80
CA LEU A 571 7.14 5.28 25.86
C LEU A 571 7.67 5.66 27.23
N ASP A 572 8.55 6.66 27.30
CA ASP A 572 9.27 7.11 28.52
C ASP A 572 10.04 5.98 29.24
N GLU A 573 10.23 4.84 28.55
CA GLU A 573 10.93 3.69 29.12
C GLU A 573 11.68 2.88 28.06
N LEU A 574 12.60 2.04 28.52
CA LEU A 574 13.40 1.15 27.70
C LEU A 574 12.68 -0.20 27.54
N ILE A 575 11.93 -0.34 26.45
CA ILE A 575 11.26 -1.58 26.09
C ILE A 575 12.04 -2.29 24.99
N ASP A 576 12.12 -3.62 25.08
CA ASP A 576 12.64 -4.49 24.02
C ASP A 576 11.56 -4.69 22.96
N LEU A 577 11.74 -4.02 21.82
CA LEU A 577 10.88 -4.25 20.65
C LEU A 577 11.37 -5.48 19.85
N PRO A 578 10.44 -6.25 19.24
CA PRO A 578 10.80 -7.44 18.50
C PRO A 578 11.74 -7.15 17.34
N VAL A 579 12.77 -7.98 17.22
CA VAL A 579 13.70 -8.03 16.09
C VAL A 579 13.35 -9.25 15.23
N VAL A 580 13.26 -9.04 13.93
CA VAL A 580 13.00 -10.11 12.94
C VAL A 580 14.23 -10.27 12.07
N GLU A 581 14.83 -11.47 12.06
CA GLU A 581 15.80 -11.88 11.06
C GLU A 581 15.06 -12.09 9.74
N MET A 582 15.29 -11.19 8.77
CA MET A 582 14.61 -11.23 7.47
C MET A 582 15.26 -12.19 6.50
N ALA A 583 16.59 -12.24 6.50
CA ALA A 583 17.40 -13.09 5.63
C ALA A 583 18.77 -13.32 6.26
N LYS A 584 19.40 -14.45 5.94
CA LYS A 584 20.76 -14.76 6.34
C LYS A 584 21.51 -15.54 5.28
N ASP A 585 22.84 -15.40 5.29
CA ASP A 585 23.78 -16.20 4.53
C ASP A 585 25.01 -16.53 5.40
N ALA A 586 25.73 -17.59 5.09
CA ALA A 586 26.88 -18.01 5.88
C ALA A 586 27.92 -18.72 5.05
N ILE A 587 29.19 -18.50 5.38
CA ILE A 587 30.36 -19.24 4.84
C ILE A 587 31.31 -19.63 5.95
N VAL A 588 32.17 -20.59 5.71
CA VAL A 588 33.28 -20.95 6.58
C VAL A 588 34.57 -20.29 6.08
N ILE A 589 35.23 -19.55 6.96
CA ILE A 589 36.57 -19.04 6.72
C ILE A 589 37.56 -20.04 7.34
N SER A 590 38.50 -20.55 6.55
CA SER A 590 39.49 -21.57 7.00
C SER A 590 40.90 -21.21 6.55
N ARG A 591 41.88 -21.52 7.37
CA ARG A 591 43.32 -21.44 7.01
C ARG A 591 43.73 -22.60 6.12
N LEU A 592 43.21 -23.79 6.40
CA LEU A 592 43.72 -25.04 5.83
C LEU A 592 42.95 -25.48 4.60
N GLU A 593 41.68 -25.29 4.58
CA GLU A 593 40.81 -25.77 3.50
C GLU A 593 40.71 -24.75 2.35
N LYS A 594 40.74 -25.27 1.12
CA LYS A 594 40.73 -24.45 -0.09
C LYS A 594 39.40 -23.71 -0.28
N THR A 595 39.49 -22.53 -0.87
CA THR A 595 38.32 -21.77 -1.30
C THR A 595 37.48 -22.59 -2.28
N GLU A 596 36.22 -22.63 -2.02
CA GLU A 596 35.21 -23.17 -2.91
C GLU A 596 34.53 -22.02 -3.68
N LEU A 597 34.40 -22.18 -5.01
CA LEU A 597 33.61 -21.29 -5.82
C LEU A 597 32.28 -21.93 -6.17
N ALA A 598 31.21 -21.11 -6.16
CA ALA A 598 29.89 -21.59 -6.47
C ALA A 598 29.73 -21.93 -7.97
N ASN A 599 29.13 -23.08 -8.26
CA ASN A 599 28.73 -23.44 -9.62
C ASN A 599 27.40 -22.73 -9.99
N ASN A 600 27.18 -22.51 -11.29
CA ASN A 600 25.93 -21.91 -11.84
C ASN A 600 25.54 -20.55 -11.23
N ALA A 601 26.50 -19.71 -10.98
CA ALA A 601 26.36 -18.46 -10.22
C ALA A 601 26.00 -17.23 -11.08
N GLY A 602 25.52 -17.40 -12.28
CA GLY A 602 25.23 -16.27 -13.17
C GLY A 602 24.26 -15.25 -12.60
N MET A 603 23.24 -15.68 -11.84
CA MET A 603 22.30 -14.76 -11.18
C MET A 603 22.94 -14.04 -9.99
N ARG A 604 23.90 -14.64 -9.29
CA ARG A 604 24.66 -13.96 -8.22
C ARG A 604 25.51 -12.84 -8.82
N TYR A 605 26.16 -13.07 -9.97
CA TYR A 605 26.84 -12.01 -10.73
C TYR A 605 25.88 -10.91 -11.20
N ASN A 606 24.63 -11.27 -11.58
CA ASN A 606 23.64 -10.27 -11.97
C ASN A 606 23.29 -9.34 -10.79
N ASP A 607 23.08 -9.89 -9.62
CA ASP A 607 22.75 -9.12 -8.43
C ASP A 607 23.94 -8.23 -8.00
N TYR A 608 25.18 -8.74 -8.07
CA TYR A 608 26.39 -7.95 -7.88
C TYR A 608 26.55 -6.83 -8.90
N GLY A 609 26.33 -7.14 -10.19
CA GLY A 609 26.39 -6.15 -11.27
C GLY A 609 25.39 -5.01 -11.09
N ILE A 610 24.17 -5.30 -10.61
CA ILE A 610 23.14 -4.32 -10.29
C ILE A 610 23.60 -3.42 -9.13
N ALA A 611 24.16 -4.00 -8.07
CA ALA A 611 24.66 -3.28 -6.91
C ALA A 611 25.83 -2.35 -7.30
N MET A 612 26.79 -2.85 -8.08
CA MET A 612 27.91 -2.07 -8.57
C MET A 612 27.47 -0.93 -9.49
N LEU A 613 26.46 -1.16 -10.35
CA LEU A 613 25.89 -0.13 -11.20
C LEU A 613 25.23 0.98 -10.38
N ARG A 614 24.58 0.64 -9.27
CA ARG A 614 23.98 1.59 -8.32
C ARG A 614 25.06 2.43 -7.63
N GLN A 615 26.16 1.82 -7.24
CA GLN A 615 27.32 2.52 -6.65
C GLN A 615 28.15 3.29 -7.69
N ASN A 616 27.72 3.29 -8.97
CA ASN A 616 28.45 3.90 -10.09
C ASN A 616 29.87 3.30 -10.32
N ASN A 617 30.12 2.09 -9.84
CA ASN A 617 31.33 1.32 -10.16
C ASN A 617 31.10 0.58 -11.47
N LEU A 618 31.30 1.32 -12.60
CA LEU A 618 30.95 0.82 -13.93
C LEU A 618 31.83 -0.34 -14.35
N GLU A 619 33.12 -0.37 -13.96
CA GLU A 619 34.02 -1.44 -14.30
C GLU A 619 33.63 -2.77 -13.65
N ALA A 620 33.43 -2.79 -12.34
CA ALA A 620 33.00 -3.98 -11.63
C ALA A 620 31.61 -4.45 -12.11
N SER A 621 30.71 -3.52 -12.39
CA SER A 621 29.39 -3.83 -12.94
C SER A 621 29.50 -4.48 -14.33
N ARG A 622 30.34 -3.95 -15.21
CA ARG A 622 30.58 -4.49 -16.55
C ARG A 622 31.15 -5.92 -16.49
N LEU A 623 32.18 -6.14 -15.67
CA LEU A 623 32.79 -7.47 -15.48
C LEU A 623 31.77 -8.48 -14.93
N ALA A 624 30.91 -8.04 -14.03
CA ALA A 624 29.84 -8.88 -13.49
C ALA A 624 28.85 -9.29 -14.59
N PHE A 625 28.33 -8.34 -15.38
CA PHE A 625 27.41 -8.67 -16.48
C PHE A 625 28.06 -9.44 -17.63
N GLU A 626 29.38 -9.31 -17.86
CA GLU A 626 30.12 -10.20 -18.75
C GLU A 626 30.05 -11.66 -18.28
N ASN A 627 30.20 -11.90 -16.97
CA ASN A 627 30.04 -13.23 -16.41
C ASN A 627 28.59 -13.73 -16.51
N VAL A 628 27.59 -12.86 -16.33
CA VAL A 628 26.17 -13.22 -16.56
C VAL A 628 25.97 -13.73 -17.98
N THR A 629 26.42 -12.99 -18.99
CA THR A 629 26.23 -13.36 -20.40
C THR A 629 27.01 -14.60 -20.81
N LYS A 630 28.16 -14.88 -20.15
CA LYS A 630 28.92 -16.10 -20.34
C LYS A 630 28.26 -17.32 -19.69
N LEU A 631 27.80 -17.18 -18.46
CA LEU A 631 27.24 -18.29 -17.67
C LEU A 631 25.79 -18.60 -18.01
N ILE A 632 25.03 -17.60 -18.43
CA ILE A 632 23.61 -17.74 -18.81
C ILE A 632 23.38 -17.07 -20.18
N PRO A 633 23.92 -17.62 -21.28
CA PRO A 633 23.84 -16.97 -22.58
C PRO A 633 22.41 -16.85 -23.14
N GLY A 634 21.42 -17.57 -22.61
CA GLY A 634 20.01 -17.44 -22.97
C GLY A 634 19.26 -16.37 -22.18
N TYR A 635 19.89 -15.64 -21.26
CA TYR A 635 19.26 -14.64 -20.42
C TYR A 635 19.29 -13.26 -21.08
N ALA A 636 18.23 -12.88 -21.80
CA ALA A 636 18.14 -11.62 -22.53
C ALA A 636 18.37 -10.37 -21.66
N ASP A 637 17.87 -10.35 -20.42
CA ASP A 637 18.08 -9.23 -19.49
C ASP A 637 19.55 -9.03 -19.13
N GLY A 638 20.40 -10.09 -19.15
CA GLY A 638 21.82 -9.99 -18.92
C GLY A 638 22.51 -9.10 -19.95
N TYR A 639 22.15 -9.25 -21.23
CA TYR A 639 22.68 -8.41 -22.32
C TYR A 639 22.15 -6.97 -22.21
N VAL A 640 20.90 -6.77 -21.82
CA VAL A 640 20.36 -5.43 -21.56
C VAL A 640 21.11 -4.77 -20.38
N ASN A 641 21.37 -5.48 -19.31
CA ASN A 641 22.10 -4.95 -18.15
C ASN A 641 23.55 -4.59 -18.53
N MET A 642 24.20 -5.38 -19.38
CA MET A 642 25.48 -5.03 -19.97
C MET A 642 25.38 -3.74 -20.78
N ALA A 643 24.36 -3.61 -21.64
CA ALA A 643 24.15 -2.40 -22.44
C ALA A 643 23.95 -1.15 -21.57
N ARG A 644 23.27 -1.25 -20.43
CA ARG A 644 23.11 -0.13 -19.48
C ARG A 644 24.45 0.42 -18.99
N VAL A 645 25.37 -0.47 -18.65
CA VAL A 645 26.72 -0.05 -18.23
C VAL A 645 27.45 0.63 -19.39
N LEU A 646 27.42 0.02 -20.58
CA LEU A 646 28.08 0.54 -21.77
C LEU A 646 27.52 1.92 -22.19
N ILE A 647 26.19 2.15 -22.02
CA ILE A 647 25.56 3.46 -22.24
C ILE A 647 26.14 4.48 -21.26
N LYS A 648 26.25 4.14 -19.98
CA LYS A 648 26.83 5.04 -18.96
C LYS A 648 28.31 5.33 -19.22
N GLU A 649 29.05 4.37 -19.80
CA GLU A 649 30.44 4.55 -20.23
C GLU A 649 30.55 5.31 -21.57
N GLY A 650 29.44 5.69 -22.23
CA GLY A 650 29.44 6.33 -23.56
C GLY A 650 29.79 5.39 -24.73
N LYS A 651 29.85 4.07 -24.52
CA LYS A 651 30.22 3.04 -25.52
C LYS A 651 29.00 2.59 -26.33
N PHE A 652 28.34 3.51 -27.04
CA PHE A 652 27.04 3.30 -27.69
C PHE A 652 27.01 2.15 -28.72
N ASN A 653 28.05 2.00 -29.53
CA ASN A 653 28.12 0.91 -30.52
C ASN A 653 28.18 -0.47 -29.84
N ALA A 654 28.97 -0.60 -28.78
CA ALA A 654 29.04 -1.82 -27.99
C ALA A 654 27.71 -2.11 -27.27
N ALA A 655 27.04 -1.06 -26.79
CA ALA A 655 25.70 -1.19 -26.18
C ALA A 655 24.67 -1.68 -27.21
N LYS A 656 24.62 -1.10 -28.41
CA LYS A 656 23.75 -1.57 -29.52
C LYS A 656 23.94 -3.05 -29.80
N PHE A 657 25.20 -3.50 -29.93
CA PHE A 657 25.53 -4.90 -30.16
C PHE A 657 24.98 -5.85 -29.06
N GLN A 658 25.02 -5.41 -27.78
CA GLN A 658 24.44 -6.22 -26.70
C GLN A 658 22.89 -6.21 -26.76
N LEU A 659 22.28 -5.09 -27.13
CA LEU A 659 20.84 -4.98 -27.29
C LEU A 659 20.30 -5.82 -28.44
N ASP A 660 21.07 -5.89 -29.55
CA ASP A 660 20.74 -6.75 -30.68
C ASP A 660 20.75 -8.23 -30.26
N LYS A 661 21.77 -8.67 -29.49
CA LYS A 661 21.80 -10.02 -28.90
C LYS A 661 20.59 -10.29 -28.01
N ALA A 662 20.16 -9.30 -27.22
CA ALA A 662 18.96 -9.45 -26.40
C ALA A 662 17.68 -9.59 -27.26
N LEU A 663 17.62 -8.88 -28.40
CA LEU A 663 16.52 -8.98 -29.37
C LEU A 663 16.52 -10.30 -30.15
N ASP A 664 17.70 -10.87 -30.45
CA ASP A 664 17.82 -12.20 -31.06
C ASP A 664 17.27 -13.29 -30.15
N LEU A 665 17.49 -13.17 -28.83
CA LEU A 665 16.97 -14.10 -27.84
C LEU A 665 15.47 -13.89 -27.56
N LYS A 666 15.01 -12.65 -27.59
CA LYS A 666 13.63 -12.26 -27.30
C LYS A 666 13.16 -11.23 -28.30
N ASN A 667 12.60 -11.72 -29.40
CA ASN A 667 12.02 -10.85 -30.41
C ASN A 667 10.94 -9.90 -29.79
N ASN A 668 10.91 -8.65 -30.25
CA ASN A 668 10.01 -7.63 -29.69
C ASN A 668 10.17 -7.34 -28.19
N PHE A 669 11.40 -7.37 -27.66
CA PHE A 669 11.69 -7.09 -26.26
C PHE A 669 11.64 -5.58 -25.95
N PRO A 670 10.56 -5.05 -25.28
CA PRO A 670 10.41 -3.61 -25.08
C PRO A 670 11.56 -2.99 -24.28
N LYS A 671 12.14 -3.72 -23.32
CA LYS A 671 13.27 -3.26 -22.53
C LYS A 671 14.50 -2.98 -23.40
N ALA A 672 14.83 -3.86 -24.32
CA ALA A 672 15.95 -3.64 -25.25
C ALA A 672 15.66 -2.46 -26.18
N LYS A 673 14.44 -2.35 -26.72
CA LYS A 673 14.04 -1.22 -27.56
C LYS A 673 14.04 0.12 -26.83
N TYR A 674 13.69 0.14 -25.54
CA TYR A 674 13.82 1.35 -24.72
C TYR A 674 15.27 1.84 -24.65
N PHE A 675 16.23 0.96 -24.39
CA PHE A 675 17.65 1.35 -24.34
C PHE A 675 18.21 1.72 -25.73
N LEU A 676 17.71 1.12 -26.80
CA LEU A 676 18.04 1.60 -28.17
C LEU A 676 17.48 3.01 -28.39
N ALA A 677 16.23 3.29 -27.94
CA ALA A 677 15.66 4.62 -28.03
C ALA A 677 16.49 5.67 -27.26
N LEU A 678 17.00 5.31 -26.08
CA LEU A 678 17.90 6.18 -25.30
C LEU A 678 19.19 6.46 -26.06
N ILE A 679 19.79 5.46 -26.68
CA ILE A 679 21.00 5.65 -27.48
C ILE A 679 20.70 6.59 -28.68
N SER A 680 19.62 6.35 -29.42
CA SER A 680 19.21 7.18 -30.57
C SER A 680 18.91 8.62 -30.15
N LYS A 681 18.26 8.81 -28.98
CA LYS A 681 18.05 10.13 -28.36
C LYS A 681 19.38 10.83 -28.07
N ILE A 682 20.34 10.15 -27.41
CA ILE A 682 21.64 10.72 -27.04
C ILE A 682 22.48 11.06 -28.28
N THR A 683 22.39 10.24 -29.32
CA THR A 683 23.14 10.45 -30.55
C THR A 683 22.46 11.39 -31.55
N GLY A 684 21.29 11.96 -31.23
CA GLY A 684 20.56 12.93 -32.02
C GLY A 684 19.68 12.34 -33.13
N ASP A 685 19.53 11.02 -33.22
CA ASP A 685 18.56 10.39 -34.13
C ASP A 685 17.16 10.37 -33.49
N TYR A 686 16.56 11.55 -33.41
CA TYR A 686 15.24 11.70 -32.77
C TYR A 686 14.13 10.97 -33.54
N LYS A 687 14.27 10.79 -34.85
CA LYS A 687 13.28 10.05 -35.64
C LYS A 687 13.20 8.58 -35.25
N GLU A 688 14.37 7.92 -35.16
CA GLU A 688 14.46 6.54 -34.69
C GLU A 688 13.99 6.44 -33.21
N ALA A 689 14.49 7.33 -32.34
CA ALA A 689 14.11 7.35 -30.92
C ALA A 689 12.60 7.45 -30.73
N ILE A 690 11.91 8.37 -31.45
CA ILE A 690 10.45 8.53 -31.42
C ILE A 690 9.74 7.23 -31.84
N SER A 691 10.20 6.57 -32.89
CA SER A 691 9.63 5.30 -33.35
C SER A 691 9.73 4.21 -32.29
N LEU A 692 10.89 4.08 -31.68
CA LEU A 692 11.14 3.10 -30.62
C LEU A 692 10.35 3.40 -29.34
N PHE A 693 10.27 4.67 -28.90
CA PHE A 693 9.46 5.06 -27.74
C PHE A 693 7.97 4.81 -27.98
N LYS A 694 7.45 5.06 -29.18
CA LYS A 694 6.05 4.73 -29.52
C LYS A 694 5.78 3.24 -29.34
N PHE A 695 6.66 2.38 -29.82
CA PHE A 695 6.56 0.93 -29.63
C PHE A 695 6.58 0.53 -28.14
N VAL A 696 7.50 1.12 -27.36
CA VAL A 696 7.61 0.81 -25.91
C VAL A 696 6.35 1.27 -25.17
N ARG A 697 5.81 2.43 -25.53
CA ARG A 697 4.60 3.00 -24.92
C ARG A 697 3.36 2.11 -25.08
N GLU A 698 3.26 1.33 -26.17
CA GLU A 698 2.16 0.37 -26.36
C GLU A 698 2.10 -0.68 -25.25
N THR A 699 3.26 -1.11 -24.73
CA THR A 699 3.34 -2.10 -23.64
C THR A 699 3.40 -1.45 -22.26
N TYR A 700 4.03 -0.27 -22.14
CA TYR A 700 4.29 0.46 -20.89
C TYR A 700 3.71 1.89 -20.95
N PRO A 701 2.36 2.04 -21.08
CA PRO A 701 1.75 3.36 -21.29
C PRO A 701 1.91 4.32 -20.10
N ASN A 702 2.13 3.79 -18.90
CA ASN A 702 2.21 4.53 -17.65
C ASN A 702 3.63 4.56 -17.06
N ASP A 703 4.67 4.25 -17.84
CA ASP A 703 6.06 4.34 -17.38
C ASP A 703 6.51 5.81 -17.36
N ARG A 704 6.58 6.40 -16.16
CA ARG A 704 6.94 7.82 -15.98
C ARG A 704 8.32 8.15 -16.56
N ALA A 705 9.32 7.29 -16.33
CA ALA A 705 10.68 7.50 -16.80
C ALA A 705 10.73 7.47 -18.34
N MET A 706 10.13 6.48 -18.96
CA MET A 706 10.03 6.35 -20.40
C MET A 706 9.26 7.52 -21.02
N LEU A 707 8.13 7.94 -20.43
CA LEU A 707 7.35 9.08 -20.90
C LEU A 707 8.15 10.39 -20.82
N LYS A 708 8.94 10.60 -19.76
CA LYS A 708 9.82 11.78 -19.65
C LYS A 708 10.90 11.75 -20.74
N ASP A 709 11.55 10.63 -20.97
CA ASP A 709 12.52 10.50 -22.05
C ASP A 709 11.90 10.72 -23.43
N PHE A 710 10.70 10.21 -23.65
CA PHE A 710 9.96 10.39 -24.88
C PHE A 710 9.53 11.87 -25.08
N GLY A 711 9.00 12.52 -24.06
CA GLY A 711 8.65 13.95 -24.08
C GLY A 711 9.86 14.82 -24.37
N GLN A 712 11.01 14.52 -23.76
CA GLN A 712 12.26 15.23 -24.02
C GLN A 712 12.76 15.01 -25.45
N THR A 713 12.60 13.79 -25.99
CA THR A 713 12.94 13.48 -27.38
C THR A 713 12.08 14.28 -28.35
N GLN A 714 10.78 14.40 -28.10
CA GLN A 714 9.87 15.22 -28.91
C GLN A 714 10.23 16.70 -28.82
N TYR A 715 10.61 17.19 -27.63
CA TYR A 715 11.07 18.56 -27.44
C TYR A 715 12.32 18.88 -28.28
N PHE A 716 13.32 17.98 -28.28
CA PHE A 716 14.53 18.16 -29.09
C PHE A 716 14.27 18.00 -30.60
N ALA A 717 13.26 17.24 -30.98
CA ALA A 717 12.78 17.14 -32.35
C ALA A 717 11.88 18.34 -32.77
N GLU A 718 11.73 19.34 -31.91
CA GLU A 718 10.88 20.53 -32.10
C GLU A 718 9.37 20.23 -32.24
N ASN A 719 8.94 19.03 -31.86
CA ASN A 719 7.54 18.61 -31.84
C ASN A 719 6.87 19.02 -30.53
N TRP A 720 6.81 20.32 -30.26
CA TRP A 720 6.45 20.87 -28.94
C TRP A 720 5.04 20.50 -28.47
N ILE A 721 4.09 20.39 -29.41
CA ILE A 721 2.70 19.98 -29.07
C ILE A 721 2.70 18.53 -28.59
N ASP A 722 3.35 17.60 -29.31
CA ASP A 722 3.45 16.20 -28.91
C ASP A 722 4.20 16.04 -27.57
N ALA A 723 5.28 16.83 -27.39
CA ALA A 723 6.02 16.86 -26.13
C ALA A 723 5.10 17.29 -24.96
N SER A 724 4.29 18.34 -25.15
CA SER A 724 3.34 18.78 -24.13
C SER A 724 2.32 17.69 -23.78
N LEU A 725 1.75 17.03 -24.78
CA LEU A 725 0.79 15.94 -24.55
C LEU A 725 1.40 14.80 -23.72
N ILE A 726 2.64 14.39 -24.04
CA ILE A 726 3.34 13.32 -23.32
C ILE A 726 3.67 13.72 -21.89
N TYR A 727 4.13 14.95 -21.66
CA TYR A 727 4.39 15.42 -20.29
C TYR A 727 3.11 15.59 -19.47
N ASN A 728 1.98 15.94 -20.11
CA ASN A 728 0.68 15.90 -19.41
C ASN A 728 0.27 14.47 -19.02
N ASP A 729 0.66 13.45 -19.80
CA ASP A 729 0.48 12.05 -19.39
C ASP A 729 1.30 11.73 -18.13
N VAL A 730 2.52 12.27 -18.01
CA VAL A 730 3.32 12.15 -16.76
C VAL A 730 2.60 12.80 -15.58
N LEU A 731 2.06 14.03 -15.75
CA LEU A 731 1.34 14.72 -14.66
C LEU A 731 0.03 14.06 -14.27
N ARG A 732 -0.59 13.24 -15.14
CA ARG A 732 -1.74 12.40 -14.73
C ARG A 732 -1.32 11.26 -13.80
N ILE A 733 -0.06 10.81 -13.90
CA ILE A 733 0.49 9.76 -13.05
C ILE A 733 1.10 10.36 -11.78
N ASP A 734 1.82 11.46 -11.90
CA ASP A 734 2.43 12.20 -10.80
C ASP A 734 2.29 13.72 -11.00
N PRO A 735 1.26 14.34 -10.40
CA PRO A 735 1.01 15.78 -10.56
C PRO A 735 2.04 16.67 -9.85
N GLU A 736 3.01 16.07 -9.13
CA GLU A 736 4.03 16.77 -8.36
C GLU A 736 5.45 16.60 -8.96
N ASP A 737 5.57 16.02 -10.18
CA ASP A 737 6.85 15.84 -10.87
C ASP A 737 7.44 17.20 -11.30
N ALA A 738 8.44 17.67 -10.53
CA ALA A 738 9.08 18.96 -10.75
C ALA A 738 9.76 19.06 -12.13
N GLU A 739 10.41 18.00 -12.61
CA GLU A 739 11.08 17.98 -13.91
C GLU A 739 10.07 18.15 -15.05
N THR A 740 8.92 17.51 -14.95
CA THR A 740 7.85 17.63 -15.93
C THR A 740 7.28 19.05 -15.96
N HIS A 741 7.05 19.65 -14.80
CA HIS A 741 6.63 21.05 -14.75
C HIS A 741 7.66 22.01 -15.35
N TYR A 742 8.94 21.78 -15.12
CA TYR A 742 10.01 22.56 -15.75
C TYR A 742 9.98 22.43 -17.28
N ASN A 743 9.87 21.21 -17.80
CA ASN A 743 9.83 20.97 -19.24
C ASN A 743 8.56 21.56 -19.88
N LEU A 744 7.39 21.43 -19.26
CA LEU A 744 6.16 22.06 -19.73
C LEU A 744 6.26 23.61 -19.72
N MET A 745 6.89 24.19 -18.71
CA MET A 745 7.18 25.63 -18.70
C MET A 745 7.95 26.05 -19.96
N LEU A 746 9.02 25.34 -20.28
CA LEU A 746 9.85 25.63 -21.48
C LEU A 746 9.04 25.42 -22.78
N ILE A 747 8.25 24.37 -22.86
CA ILE A 747 7.40 24.07 -24.03
C ILE A 747 6.38 25.20 -24.26
N HIS A 748 5.65 25.61 -23.21
CA HIS A 748 4.64 26.66 -23.32
C HIS A 748 5.24 28.03 -23.62
N GLN A 749 6.49 28.28 -23.18
CA GLN A 749 7.24 29.48 -23.65
C GLN A 749 7.50 29.43 -25.17
N LYS A 750 7.88 28.26 -25.72
CA LYS A 750 8.07 28.07 -27.17
C LYS A 750 6.75 28.19 -27.94
N LEU A 751 5.64 27.73 -27.38
CA LEU A 751 4.31 27.84 -27.98
C LEU A 751 3.67 29.24 -27.83
N GLY A 752 4.29 30.16 -27.07
CA GLY A 752 3.74 31.50 -26.80
C GLY A 752 2.61 31.54 -25.78
N ASP A 753 2.34 30.41 -25.07
CA ASP A 753 1.30 30.35 -24.02
C ASP A 753 1.89 30.78 -22.68
N ILE A 754 1.89 32.10 -22.44
CA ILE A 754 2.46 32.73 -21.23
C ILE A 754 1.71 32.25 -19.97
N GLY A 755 0.39 32.01 -20.08
CA GLY A 755 -0.44 31.58 -18.94
C GLY A 755 -0.03 30.23 -18.42
N GLN A 756 0.05 29.23 -19.29
CA GLN A 756 0.51 27.87 -18.93
C GLN A 756 1.98 27.87 -18.53
N ALA A 757 2.84 28.63 -19.20
CA ALA A 757 4.25 28.75 -18.82
C ALA A 757 4.40 29.27 -17.38
N LYS A 758 3.62 30.27 -16.98
CA LYS A 758 3.61 30.79 -15.60
C LYS A 758 3.11 29.74 -14.61
N TYR A 759 1.98 29.07 -14.91
CA TYR A 759 1.43 28.03 -14.05
C TYR A 759 2.46 26.93 -13.78
N HIS A 760 3.10 26.41 -14.82
CA HIS A 760 4.11 25.34 -14.66
C HIS A 760 5.39 25.84 -13.97
N SER A 761 5.76 27.10 -14.15
CA SER A 761 6.87 27.74 -13.41
C SER A 761 6.58 27.78 -11.89
N GLU A 762 5.38 28.15 -11.49
CA GLU A 762 4.97 28.18 -10.08
C GLU A 762 4.98 26.77 -9.47
N LYS A 763 4.47 25.77 -10.20
CA LYS A 763 4.51 24.37 -9.77
C LYS A 763 5.95 23.83 -9.65
N TYR A 764 6.81 24.11 -10.64
CA TYR A 764 8.21 23.77 -10.58
C TYR A 764 8.90 24.36 -9.34
N LEU A 765 8.69 25.64 -9.08
CA LEU A 765 9.28 26.33 -7.91
C LEU A 765 8.77 25.73 -6.59
N LYS A 766 7.53 25.26 -6.56
CA LYS A 766 6.97 24.56 -5.41
C LYS A 766 7.64 23.21 -5.16
N TYR A 767 7.79 22.39 -6.19
CA TYR A 767 8.19 20.99 -6.07
C TYR A 767 9.70 20.74 -6.22
N LYS A 768 10.46 21.71 -6.71
CA LYS A 768 11.92 21.55 -6.88
C LYS A 768 12.62 21.33 -5.55
N PRO A 769 13.71 20.51 -5.53
CA PRO A 769 14.54 20.35 -4.34
C PRO A 769 15.08 21.67 -3.82
N ASP A 770 15.21 21.78 -2.50
CA ASP A 770 15.77 22.98 -1.88
C ASP A 770 17.31 22.97 -1.92
N GLU A 771 17.87 23.90 -2.68
CA GLU A 771 19.32 24.05 -2.78
C GLU A 771 19.96 24.58 -1.47
N GLN A 772 19.23 25.38 -0.70
CA GLN A 772 19.74 25.92 0.57
C GLN A 772 19.90 24.82 1.64
N ALA A 773 19.07 23.78 1.59
CA ALA A 773 19.17 22.64 2.49
C ALA A 773 20.50 21.86 2.35
N ARG A 774 21.24 22.03 1.23
CA ARG A 774 22.57 21.43 1.07
C ARG A 774 23.58 21.92 2.12
N SER A 775 23.53 23.19 2.51
CA SER A 775 24.42 23.73 3.53
C SER A 775 24.19 23.05 4.89
N ILE A 776 22.95 22.77 5.25
CA ILE A 776 22.59 22.07 6.48
C ILE A 776 23.21 20.67 6.47
N SER A 777 22.97 19.91 5.39
CA SER A 777 23.50 18.52 5.30
C SER A 777 25.02 18.47 5.22
N GLN A 778 25.68 19.43 4.57
CA GLN A 778 27.15 19.51 4.52
C GLN A 778 27.73 19.80 5.91
N THR A 779 27.16 20.75 6.65
CA THR A 779 27.58 21.07 8.02
C THR A 779 27.40 19.87 8.95
N ALA A 780 26.26 19.18 8.84
CA ALA A 780 25.99 18.00 9.62
C ALA A 780 26.98 16.84 9.32
N ARG A 781 27.38 16.64 8.06
CA ARG A 781 28.40 15.65 7.69
C ARG A 781 29.76 15.90 8.34
N LEU A 782 30.16 17.16 8.47
CA LEU A 782 31.38 17.53 9.17
C LEU A 782 31.27 17.30 10.67
N ARG A 783 30.10 17.54 11.24
CA ARG A 783 29.83 17.39 12.67
C ARG A 783 29.65 15.92 13.09
N PHE A 784 29.15 15.07 12.21
CA PHE A 784 28.86 13.66 12.45
C PHE A 784 29.62 12.75 11.49
N PRO A 785 30.91 12.41 11.75
CA PRO A 785 31.75 11.63 10.83
C PRO A 785 31.18 10.25 10.46
N HIS A 786 30.51 9.55 11.42
CA HIS A 786 29.88 8.26 11.13
C HIS A 786 28.75 8.40 10.10
N ALA A 787 27.91 9.42 10.23
CA ALA A 787 26.86 9.70 9.27
C ALA A 787 27.42 10.14 7.91
N ASN A 788 28.60 10.74 7.87
CA ASN A 788 29.26 11.04 6.60
C ASN A 788 29.72 9.75 5.87
N ASN A 789 30.18 8.72 6.60
CA ASN A 789 30.49 7.42 5.99
C ASN A 789 29.25 6.80 5.34
N GLU A 790 28.13 6.79 6.04
CA GLU A 790 26.85 6.31 5.54
C GLU A 790 26.28 7.16 4.38
N ALA A 791 26.70 8.39 4.24
CA ALA A 791 26.30 9.28 3.16
C ALA A 791 27.11 9.08 1.86
N GLN A 792 28.15 8.23 1.87
CA GLN A 792 28.92 7.87 0.67
C GLN A 792 28.14 6.86 -0.18
N GLN A 793 28.49 6.78 -1.47
CA GLN A 793 27.90 5.76 -2.34
C GLN A 793 28.45 4.34 -2.08
N VAL A 794 29.65 4.27 -1.55
CA VAL A 794 30.34 3.02 -1.22
C VAL A 794 30.38 2.88 0.28
N HIS A 795 29.67 1.87 0.78
CA HIS A 795 29.56 1.60 2.23
C HIS A 795 30.66 0.63 2.64
N SER A 796 31.59 1.09 3.47
CA SER A 796 32.73 0.28 3.93
C SER A 796 32.82 0.31 5.45
N HIS A 797 32.85 -0.88 6.04
CA HIS A 797 32.88 -1.11 7.50
C HIS A 797 34.13 -1.95 7.87
N GLN A 798 34.58 -1.80 9.11
CA GLN A 798 35.67 -2.59 9.67
C GLN A 798 35.11 -3.64 10.62
N LEU A 799 35.55 -4.89 10.48
CA LEU A 799 35.27 -5.94 11.45
C LEU A 799 36.37 -5.91 12.53
N ILE A 800 35.99 -5.57 13.75
CA ILE A 800 36.89 -5.40 14.86
C ILE A 800 36.83 -6.64 15.75
N GLN A 801 37.99 -7.18 16.13
CA GLN A 801 38.08 -8.35 17.00
C GLN A 801 37.61 -8.00 18.41
N THR A 802 36.84 -8.88 19.06
CA THR A 802 36.16 -8.62 20.35
C THR A 802 37.12 -8.35 21.52
N ASP A 803 38.32 -8.88 21.49
CA ASP A 803 39.31 -8.69 22.56
C ASP A 803 39.90 -7.26 22.67
N TRP A 804 39.72 -6.45 21.61
CA TRP A 804 40.21 -5.05 21.62
C TRP A 804 39.41 -4.13 22.55
N PHE A 805 38.16 -4.44 22.82
CA PHE A 805 37.30 -3.68 23.74
C PHE A 805 37.64 -3.94 25.22
N SER A 806 38.27 -5.05 25.53
CA SER A 806 38.72 -5.36 26.90
C SER A 806 39.95 -4.55 27.34
N THR A 807 40.72 -4.01 26.40
CA THR A 807 41.96 -3.24 26.66
C THR A 807 41.74 -1.72 26.68
N LEU A 808 40.54 -1.22 26.36
CA LEU A 808 40.17 0.21 26.37
C LEU A 808 39.34 0.62 27.61
N LYS A 809 39.30 -0.20 28.67
CA LYS A 809 38.71 0.16 29.97
C LYS A 809 39.73 0.83 30.89
#